data_f38b863da9cb7902ddd4df9125ebe55e
#
_entry.id   f38b863da9cb7902ddd4df9125ebe55e
#
_cell.length_a   1.000
_cell.length_b   1.000
_cell.length_c   1.000
_cell.angle_alpha   90.00
_cell.angle_beta   90.00
_cell.angle_gamma   90.00
#
_symmetry.space_group_name_H-M   'P 1'
#
loop_
_entity.id
_entity.type
_entity.pdbx_description
1 polymer ?
#
loop_
_entity_poly.entity_id
_entity_poly.type
_entity_poly.pdbx_seq_one_letter_code
_entity_poly.pdbx_strand_id
1 'polypeptide(L)'
;MPDLLANLNPEQHAAVTLPNEPALILAGAGSGKTRVLITRIAWLIQHGLASPATILAVTFTNKAAREMMSRLSALLPIDTRGMWIGTFHGLCNRMLRAHHRDAGLPATFQILDTADQLSAIKRLMKGLNIDDEKYPAKNLQYFINNSKEQGLRPKDVDATDNFNRKFVELYEAYDQQCQREGVVDFPELLLRCFELLAHNPPLRAHYQARFKHILVDEFQDTNKLQYAWLKLLAGQTNSIFAVGDDDQSIYAFRGANVGNMRDFEHEFNVRHMIKLEQNYRSHGHILDAANQLIANNSRRLGKNLRTDAGHGEPVRVYESATDTQEAGWIVEEIKALISTGTSRSEIAILYRSNAQSRTIEHTLVNAGIAYKVYGGLRFFERQEVKHALAYLRLIDNPNDDTAFARVVNFPTRGIGARSIEQLADAARLYNCSMAAAIPYVAGKAGSSLAGFANLIGKMRAETQQMSLPETVEYVVRTSGLTEFYQNEREGQDRLENLQELVNAAAAFVSEEGYGMDTPARSIPLRPGATTAPELAVATDDPNTVVLDAPGIADPAQNPDTMTPLAGFLSHASLEAGDNQAQAGQEAVQLMTVHAAKGLEFTAVFITGLEEGLFPHENSAMEADGLEEERRLMYVAITRAKERLYLSFAQSRMLHGQTRYNIRSRFFDELPQETLKWLTPKVEAGARWGGRSDNAGYGRDWFARPGYTGPASSTPAPLPAFANEQRAAETGFRIGQQVFHTKFGEGTITALEGGGTDAKAQVKFKRHGEKWLALAVAKLQAVE
;
A
#
# COMPACT_ATOMS: atom_id res chain seq x y z
N MET A 1 11.30 43.83 17.03
CA MET A 1 11.18 42.57 16.27
C MET A 1 11.14 41.42 17.28
N PRO A 2 10.39 40.35 17.02
CA PRO A 2 10.37 39.20 17.93
C PRO A 2 11.79 38.61 18.05
N ASP A 3 12.14 38.17 19.24
CA ASP A 3 13.38 37.42 19.45
C ASP A 3 13.21 36.02 18.84
N LEU A 4 13.80 35.81 17.66
CA LEU A 4 13.72 34.56 16.91
C LEU A 4 14.35 33.36 17.65
N LEU A 5 15.23 33.63 18.61
CA LEU A 5 16.03 32.62 19.29
C LEU A 5 15.47 32.22 20.67
N ALA A 6 14.54 33.01 21.25
CA ALA A 6 14.06 32.87 22.62
C ALA A 6 13.49 31.48 22.99
N ASN A 7 12.99 30.74 22.02
CA ASN A 7 12.34 29.46 22.26
C ASN A 7 13.07 28.28 21.60
N LEU A 8 14.33 28.40 21.29
CA LEU A 8 15.18 27.36 20.76
C LEU A 8 15.97 26.67 21.88
N ASN A 9 16.11 25.36 21.79
CA ASN A 9 17.06 24.64 22.62
C ASN A 9 18.53 24.95 22.20
N PRO A 10 19.55 24.58 23.00
CA PRO A 10 20.94 24.90 22.67
C PRO A 10 21.39 24.38 21.29
N GLU A 11 20.99 23.16 20.89
CA GLU A 11 21.37 22.56 19.64
C GLU A 11 20.66 23.25 18.45
N GLN A 12 19.36 23.57 18.58
CA GLN A 12 18.61 24.35 17.59
C GLN A 12 19.19 25.78 17.46
N HIS A 13 19.51 26.41 18.59
CA HIS A 13 20.14 27.73 18.60
C HIS A 13 21.49 27.70 17.88
N ALA A 14 22.36 26.73 18.19
CA ALA A 14 23.64 26.54 17.52
C ALA A 14 23.45 26.34 16.01
N ALA A 15 22.47 25.51 15.57
CA ALA A 15 22.19 25.27 14.16
C ALA A 15 21.71 26.54 13.44
N VAL A 16 20.84 27.33 14.07
CA VAL A 16 20.30 28.57 13.47
C VAL A 16 21.40 29.65 13.31
N THR A 17 22.33 29.74 14.25
CA THR A 17 23.34 30.79 14.26
C THR A 17 24.68 30.41 13.64
N LEU A 18 24.79 29.21 13.02
CA LEU A 18 26.00 28.79 12.33
C LEU A 18 26.51 29.82 11.31
N PRO A 19 27.83 29.93 11.11
CA PRO A 19 28.41 30.74 10.05
C PRO A 19 27.94 30.24 8.68
N ASN A 20 28.28 31.01 7.63
CA ASN A 20 27.94 30.62 6.24
C ASN A 20 28.94 29.56 5.72
N GLU A 21 28.88 28.36 6.30
CA GLU A 21 29.68 27.20 5.91
C GLU A 21 28.77 25.99 5.66
N PRO A 22 29.24 24.99 4.92
CA PRO A 22 28.47 23.74 4.74
C PRO A 22 28.16 23.10 6.10
N ALA A 23 26.91 22.76 6.31
CA ALA A 23 26.45 22.17 7.56
C ALA A 23 25.44 21.04 7.32
N LEU A 24 25.55 19.98 8.12
CA LEU A 24 24.63 18.87 8.15
C LEU A 24 23.92 18.83 9.50
N ILE A 25 22.63 19.00 9.49
CA ILE A 25 21.78 18.94 10.69
C ILE A 25 21.05 17.60 10.69
N LEU A 26 21.52 16.70 11.54
CA LEU A 26 20.88 15.39 11.75
C LEU A 26 19.74 15.57 12.75
N ALA A 27 18.55 15.75 12.21
CA ALA A 27 17.39 16.11 13.01
C ALA A 27 16.41 14.94 13.09
N GLY A 28 16.35 14.31 14.25
CA GLY A 28 15.46 13.19 14.52
C GLY A 28 13.96 13.53 14.33
N ALA A 29 13.11 12.51 14.35
CA ALA A 29 11.68 12.71 14.31
C ALA A 29 11.21 13.64 15.44
N GLY A 30 10.33 14.60 15.17
CA GLY A 30 9.78 15.51 16.18
C GLY A 30 10.76 16.47 16.82
N SER A 31 12.01 16.60 16.30
CA SER A 31 13.04 17.50 16.87
C SER A 31 12.98 18.95 16.38
N GLY A 32 11.99 19.28 15.54
CA GLY A 32 11.81 20.63 15.02
C GLY A 32 12.66 20.99 13.79
N LYS A 33 12.95 20.01 12.91
CA LYS A 33 13.66 20.20 11.62
C LYS A 33 13.24 21.47 10.88
N THR A 34 11.98 21.53 10.52
CA THR A 34 11.38 22.63 9.74
C THR A 34 11.45 23.95 10.51
N ARG A 35 11.32 23.91 11.85
CA ARG A 35 11.47 25.10 12.70
C ARG A 35 12.87 25.67 12.61
N VAL A 36 13.90 24.84 12.74
CA VAL A 36 15.32 25.28 12.63
C VAL A 36 15.57 25.89 11.26
N LEU A 37 15.11 25.26 10.19
CA LEU A 37 15.32 25.73 8.82
C LEU A 37 14.64 27.08 8.58
N ILE A 38 13.39 27.25 8.98
CA ILE A 38 12.63 28.50 8.85
C ILE A 38 13.25 29.60 9.70
N THR A 39 13.60 29.27 10.96
CA THR A 39 14.21 30.25 11.87
C THR A 39 15.60 30.70 11.37
N ARG A 40 16.39 29.80 10.76
CA ARG A 40 17.68 30.18 10.15
C ARG A 40 17.47 31.14 8.98
N ILE A 41 16.53 30.89 8.09
CA ILE A 41 16.20 31.82 7.00
C ILE A 41 15.83 33.19 7.58
N ALA A 42 14.94 33.22 8.57
CA ALA A 42 14.50 34.44 9.20
C ALA A 42 15.68 35.17 9.88
N TRP A 43 16.55 34.45 10.59
CA TRP A 43 17.72 34.98 11.29
C TRP A 43 18.73 35.58 10.31
N LEU A 44 19.03 34.90 9.19
CA LEU A 44 19.93 35.42 8.14
C LEU A 44 19.44 36.74 7.57
N ILE A 45 18.14 36.85 7.29
CA ILE A 45 17.51 38.05 6.75
C ILE A 45 17.51 39.19 7.82
N GLN A 46 17.10 38.87 9.04
CA GLN A 46 17.00 39.86 10.12
C GLN A 46 18.34 40.50 10.45
N HIS A 47 19.45 39.74 10.38
CA HIS A 47 20.80 40.22 10.65
C HIS A 47 21.50 40.83 9.43
N GLY A 48 20.79 40.95 8.27
CA GLY A 48 21.37 41.49 7.05
C GLY A 48 22.45 40.63 6.41
N LEU A 49 22.55 39.35 6.81
CA LEU A 49 23.50 38.40 6.25
C LEU A 49 23.04 37.83 4.90
N ALA A 50 21.74 37.87 4.65
CA ALA A 50 21.14 37.46 3.40
C ALA A 50 19.95 38.36 3.01
N SER A 51 19.74 38.58 1.72
CA SER A 51 18.47 39.13 1.22
C SER A 51 17.54 37.98 0.80
N PRO A 52 16.21 38.19 0.78
CA PRO A 52 15.27 37.17 0.31
C PRO A 52 15.62 36.59 -1.07
N ALA A 53 16.21 37.41 -1.96
CA ALA A 53 16.59 37.00 -3.31
C ALA A 53 17.83 36.07 -3.38
N THR A 54 18.65 36.04 -2.33
CA THR A 54 19.91 35.28 -2.27
C THR A 54 19.77 33.91 -1.59
N ILE A 55 18.57 33.57 -1.18
CA ILE A 55 18.25 32.31 -0.50
C ILE A 55 17.56 31.36 -1.47
N LEU A 56 18.04 30.11 -1.54
CA LEU A 56 17.40 28.99 -2.16
C LEU A 56 17.00 27.98 -1.07
N ALA A 57 15.72 27.71 -0.91
CA ALA A 57 15.22 26.71 0.03
C ALA A 57 14.43 25.61 -0.70
N VAL A 58 14.88 24.36 -0.53
CA VAL A 58 14.34 23.20 -1.25
C VAL A 58 13.65 22.28 -0.30
N THR A 59 12.44 21.84 -0.64
CA THR A 59 11.65 20.85 0.09
C THR A 59 11.16 19.74 -0.84
N PHE A 60 10.55 18.68 -0.27
CA PHE A 60 10.05 17.56 -1.06
C PHE A 60 8.60 17.71 -1.53
N THR A 61 7.78 18.49 -0.82
CA THR A 61 6.37 18.63 -1.14
C THR A 61 5.93 20.10 -1.27
N ASN A 62 4.97 20.35 -2.15
CA ASN A 62 4.39 21.69 -2.30
C ASN A 62 3.68 22.18 -1.02
N LYS A 63 3.17 21.24 -0.19
CA LYS A 63 2.59 21.56 1.13
C LYS A 63 3.66 22.13 2.06
N ALA A 64 4.83 21.47 2.16
CA ALA A 64 5.94 21.93 3.00
C ALA A 64 6.47 23.30 2.53
N ALA A 65 6.60 23.51 1.22
CA ALA A 65 7.01 24.80 0.67
C ALA A 65 6.03 25.94 1.03
N ARG A 66 4.72 25.69 0.91
CA ARG A 66 3.68 26.66 1.29
C ARG A 66 3.69 26.95 2.78
N GLU A 67 3.84 25.93 3.61
CA GLU A 67 3.93 26.07 5.06
C GLU A 67 5.17 26.89 5.46
N MET A 68 6.32 26.63 4.83
CA MET A 68 7.55 27.38 5.05
C MET A 68 7.37 28.86 4.72
N MET A 69 6.77 29.19 3.56
CA MET A 69 6.48 30.58 3.17
C MET A 69 5.51 31.27 4.15
N SER A 70 4.43 30.58 4.54
CA SER A 70 3.45 31.09 5.49
C SER A 70 4.09 31.42 6.86
N ARG A 71 4.90 30.50 7.37
CA ARG A 71 5.61 30.70 8.66
C ARG A 71 6.66 31.80 8.59
N LEU A 72 7.38 31.93 7.46
CA LEU A 72 8.32 33.03 7.26
C LEU A 72 7.62 34.41 7.23
N SER A 73 6.49 34.50 6.52
CA SER A 73 5.69 35.73 6.50
C SER A 73 5.12 36.12 7.86
N ALA A 74 4.87 35.14 8.74
CA ALA A 74 4.45 35.38 10.14
C ALA A 74 5.62 35.85 11.04
N LEU A 75 6.85 35.41 10.75
CA LEU A 75 8.03 35.77 11.54
C LEU A 75 8.63 37.13 11.13
N LEU A 76 8.57 37.46 9.87
CA LEU A 76 9.19 38.66 9.31
C LEU A 76 8.21 39.46 8.44
N PRO A 77 8.21 40.80 8.52
CA PRO A 77 7.41 41.68 7.67
C PRO A 77 8.04 41.82 6.28
N ILE A 78 8.20 40.73 5.54
CA ILE A 78 8.82 40.69 4.21
C ILE A 78 7.86 40.11 3.17
N ASP A 79 8.03 40.52 1.92
CA ASP A 79 7.37 39.89 0.80
C ASP A 79 8.13 38.61 0.40
N THR A 80 7.49 37.47 0.60
CA THR A 80 8.06 36.13 0.28
C THR A 80 7.84 35.72 -1.17
N ARG A 81 7.04 36.45 -1.96
CA ARG A 81 6.64 36.06 -3.33
C ARG A 81 7.80 35.95 -4.31
N GLY A 82 8.89 36.68 -4.08
CA GLY A 82 10.08 36.62 -4.93
C GLY A 82 11.12 35.58 -4.52
N MET A 83 10.97 34.95 -3.35
CA MET A 83 11.92 33.96 -2.84
C MET A 83 11.94 32.68 -3.68
N TRP A 84 13.08 32.01 -3.64
CA TRP A 84 13.26 30.70 -4.28
C TRP A 84 13.05 29.59 -3.23
N ILE A 85 11.80 29.42 -2.83
CA ILE A 85 11.34 28.36 -1.91
C ILE A 85 10.40 27.44 -2.69
N GLY A 86 10.69 26.15 -2.75
CA GLY A 86 9.87 25.21 -3.51
C GLY A 86 10.39 23.79 -3.49
N THR A 87 9.72 22.93 -4.27
CA THR A 87 10.19 21.57 -4.54
C THR A 87 11.27 21.58 -5.61
N PHE A 88 12.10 20.52 -5.68
CA PHE A 88 13.08 20.37 -6.76
C PHE A 88 12.48 20.60 -8.14
N HIS A 89 11.40 19.92 -8.47
CA HIS A 89 10.74 20.07 -9.77
C HIS A 89 10.16 21.47 -10.00
N GLY A 90 9.57 22.08 -8.96
CA GLY A 90 9.03 23.45 -9.05
C GLY A 90 10.12 24.48 -9.33
N LEU A 91 11.25 24.38 -8.65
CA LEU A 91 12.40 25.27 -8.80
C LEU A 91 13.08 25.07 -10.18
N CYS A 92 13.25 23.82 -10.62
CA CYS A 92 13.76 23.50 -11.95
C CYS A 92 12.82 24.04 -13.04
N ASN A 93 11.50 23.87 -12.92
CA ASN A 93 10.53 24.46 -13.85
C ASN A 93 10.67 25.99 -13.92
N ARG A 94 10.79 26.67 -12.76
CA ARG A 94 11.01 28.12 -12.72
C ARG A 94 12.28 28.52 -13.44
N MET A 95 13.38 27.79 -13.27
CA MET A 95 14.66 28.03 -13.92
C MET A 95 14.56 27.79 -15.43
N LEU A 96 13.96 26.69 -15.87
CA LEU A 96 13.75 26.37 -17.28
C LEU A 96 12.84 27.38 -17.98
N ARG A 97 11.82 27.92 -17.32
CA ARG A 97 10.98 28.99 -17.86
C ARG A 97 11.76 30.27 -18.11
N ALA A 98 12.62 30.63 -17.14
CA ALA A 98 13.47 31.82 -17.27
C ALA A 98 14.50 31.70 -18.40
N HIS A 99 15.01 30.48 -18.64
CA HIS A 99 16.09 30.21 -19.61
C HIS A 99 15.65 29.20 -20.69
N HIS A 100 14.40 29.27 -21.11
CA HIS A 100 13.82 28.28 -22.02
C HIS A 100 14.60 28.16 -23.34
N ARG A 101 15.15 29.27 -23.87
CA ARG A 101 15.95 29.27 -25.11
C ARG A 101 17.24 28.49 -24.95
N ASP A 102 17.98 28.74 -23.88
CA ASP A 102 19.24 28.02 -23.57
C ASP A 102 19.00 26.56 -23.27
N ALA A 103 17.82 26.24 -22.73
CA ALA A 103 17.36 24.87 -22.49
C ALA A 103 16.79 24.17 -23.73
N GLY A 104 16.70 24.88 -24.91
CA GLY A 104 16.13 24.33 -26.13
C GLY A 104 14.63 24.04 -26.01
N LEU A 105 13.89 24.83 -25.23
CA LEU A 105 12.44 24.69 -25.01
C LEU A 105 11.67 25.91 -25.56
N PRO A 106 10.43 25.71 -26.02
CA PRO A 106 9.54 26.83 -26.30
C PRO A 106 9.17 27.54 -24.99
N ALA A 107 8.88 28.84 -25.03
CA ALA A 107 8.51 29.61 -23.84
C ALA A 107 7.29 29.02 -23.10
N THR A 108 6.40 28.39 -23.85
CA THR A 108 5.12 27.82 -23.36
C THR A 108 5.14 26.30 -23.32
N PHE A 109 6.31 25.67 -23.09
CA PHE A 109 6.38 24.21 -22.98
C PHE A 109 5.39 23.68 -21.94
N GLN A 110 4.82 22.49 -22.19
CA GLN A 110 3.88 21.82 -21.28
C GLN A 110 4.53 20.70 -20.53
N ILE A 111 4.05 20.45 -19.31
CA ILE A 111 4.52 19.36 -18.46
C ILE A 111 3.52 18.21 -18.57
N LEU A 112 4.02 17.04 -18.95
CA LEU A 112 3.23 15.80 -18.99
C LEU A 112 3.17 15.19 -17.59
N ASP A 113 1.97 14.90 -17.11
CA ASP A 113 1.80 14.02 -15.96
C ASP A 113 2.07 12.56 -16.36
N THR A 114 2.03 11.65 -15.38
CA THR A 114 2.31 10.22 -15.60
C THR A 114 1.37 9.56 -16.60
N ALA A 115 0.10 9.97 -16.63
CA ALA A 115 -0.91 9.43 -17.56
C ALA A 115 -0.72 10.00 -18.96
N ASP A 116 -0.43 11.30 -19.08
CA ASP A 116 -0.13 11.98 -20.34
C ASP A 116 1.15 11.43 -20.96
N GLN A 117 2.20 11.22 -20.16
CA GLN A 117 3.45 10.60 -20.59
C GLN A 117 3.18 9.19 -21.15
N LEU A 118 2.41 8.35 -20.44
CA LEU A 118 2.06 7.01 -20.90
C LEU A 118 1.27 7.07 -22.22
N SER A 119 0.37 8.04 -22.35
CA SER A 119 -0.43 8.24 -23.58
C SER A 119 0.46 8.67 -24.75
N ALA A 120 1.44 9.52 -24.51
CA ALA A 120 2.45 9.93 -25.52
C ALA A 120 3.30 8.74 -25.97
N ILE A 121 3.78 7.91 -25.03
CA ILE A 121 4.53 6.69 -25.31
C ILE A 121 3.70 5.72 -26.15
N LYS A 122 2.44 5.47 -25.79
CA LYS A 122 1.54 4.61 -26.57
C LYS A 122 1.31 5.11 -28.01
N ARG A 123 1.14 6.42 -28.18
CA ARG A 123 1.03 7.03 -29.53
C ARG A 123 2.31 6.80 -30.34
N LEU A 124 3.47 7.02 -29.73
CA LEU A 124 4.77 6.78 -30.37
C LEU A 124 4.89 5.32 -30.83
N MET A 125 4.67 4.38 -29.90
CA MET A 125 4.78 2.93 -30.18
C MET A 125 3.83 2.51 -31.31
N LYS A 126 2.59 2.98 -31.28
CA LYS A 126 1.62 2.75 -32.36
C LYS A 126 2.10 3.29 -33.71
N GLY A 127 2.67 4.51 -33.73
CA GLY A 127 3.21 5.13 -34.95
C GLY A 127 4.42 4.38 -35.52
N LEU A 128 5.22 3.72 -34.67
CA LEU A 128 6.37 2.90 -35.05
C LEU A 128 6.03 1.42 -35.29
N ASN A 129 4.75 1.02 -35.22
CA ASN A 129 4.27 -0.36 -35.31
C ASN A 129 4.99 -1.31 -34.33
N ILE A 130 5.24 -0.84 -33.10
CA ILE A 130 5.84 -1.63 -32.02
C ILE A 130 4.76 -2.49 -31.36
N ASP A 131 5.07 -3.75 -31.18
CA ASP A 131 4.24 -4.72 -30.47
C ASP A 131 4.22 -4.41 -28.96
N ASP A 132 3.04 -3.99 -28.44
CA ASP A 132 2.84 -3.61 -27.03
C ASP A 132 2.84 -4.84 -26.10
N GLU A 133 2.58 -6.06 -26.61
CA GLU A 133 2.70 -7.29 -25.83
C GLU A 133 4.19 -7.64 -25.58
N LYS A 134 5.02 -7.46 -26.58
CA LYS A 134 6.46 -7.71 -26.48
C LYS A 134 7.22 -6.59 -25.75
N TYR A 135 6.81 -5.35 -25.94
CA TYR A 135 7.41 -4.15 -25.36
C TYR A 135 6.34 -3.31 -24.67
N PRO A 136 5.90 -3.66 -23.45
CA PRO A 136 4.82 -2.95 -22.78
C PRO A 136 5.13 -1.47 -22.55
N ALA A 137 4.20 -0.60 -22.94
CA ALA A 137 4.37 0.86 -22.85
C ALA A 137 4.70 1.34 -21.42
N LYS A 138 4.18 0.67 -20.38
CA LYS A 138 4.50 0.99 -18.99
C LYS A 138 5.93 0.65 -18.60
N ASN A 139 6.46 -0.45 -19.12
CA ASN A 139 7.84 -0.85 -18.88
C ASN A 139 8.79 0.16 -19.55
N LEU A 140 8.44 0.62 -20.75
CA LEU A 140 9.19 1.68 -21.43
C LEU A 140 9.12 3.01 -20.65
N GLN A 141 7.95 3.38 -20.14
CA GLN A 141 7.80 4.57 -19.28
C GLN A 141 8.71 4.49 -18.04
N TYR A 142 8.73 3.33 -17.38
CA TYR A 142 9.62 3.10 -16.25
C TYR A 142 11.09 3.22 -16.62
N PHE A 143 11.49 2.58 -17.72
CA PHE A 143 12.86 2.64 -18.22
C PHE A 143 13.31 4.08 -18.49
N ILE A 144 12.48 4.87 -19.17
CA ILE A 144 12.75 6.28 -19.47
C ILE A 144 12.91 7.09 -18.18
N ASN A 145 11.95 6.95 -17.25
CA ASN A 145 11.97 7.72 -16.01
C ASN A 145 13.19 7.38 -15.16
N ASN A 146 13.49 6.09 -14.99
CA ASN A 146 14.64 5.63 -14.24
C ASN A 146 15.97 6.10 -14.86
N SER A 147 16.09 6.05 -16.19
CA SER A 147 17.29 6.54 -16.88
C SER A 147 17.49 8.04 -16.68
N LYS A 148 16.42 8.84 -16.82
CA LYS A 148 16.47 10.29 -16.59
C LYS A 148 16.81 10.64 -15.14
N GLU A 149 16.25 9.92 -14.16
CA GLU A 149 16.54 10.12 -12.74
C GLU A 149 17.99 9.78 -12.36
N GLN A 150 18.65 8.90 -13.15
CA GLN A 150 20.07 8.62 -13.04
C GLN A 150 20.95 9.62 -13.81
N GLY A 151 20.37 10.58 -14.52
CA GLY A 151 21.10 11.55 -15.31
C GLY A 151 21.50 11.06 -16.70
N LEU A 152 20.92 9.96 -17.18
CA LEU A 152 21.31 9.29 -18.43
C LEU A 152 20.40 9.68 -19.58
N ARG A 153 21.00 10.12 -20.67
CA ARG A 153 20.36 10.25 -21.98
C ARG A 153 20.41 8.92 -22.75
N PRO A 154 19.58 8.71 -23.78
CA PRO A 154 19.60 7.45 -24.56
C PRO A 154 21.00 6.97 -24.97
N LYS A 155 21.87 7.88 -25.38
CA LYS A 155 23.26 7.59 -25.78
C LYS A 155 24.17 7.13 -24.64
N ASP A 156 23.80 7.43 -23.39
CA ASP A 156 24.59 7.16 -22.19
C ASP A 156 24.10 5.89 -21.45
N VAL A 157 23.04 5.25 -21.95
CA VAL A 157 22.46 4.03 -21.36
C VAL A 157 23.16 2.81 -21.92
N ASP A 158 23.82 2.03 -21.05
CA ASP A 158 24.38 0.73 -21.41
C ASP A 158 23.29 -0.30 -21.62
N ALA A 159 23.16 -0.80 -22.85
CA ALA A 159 22.19 -1.84 -23.21
C ALA A 159 22.92 -3.11 -23.66
N THR A 160 22.98 -4.10 -22.79
CA THR A 160 23.70 -5.36 -23.02
C THR A 160 22.91 -6.38 -23.81
N ASP A 161 21.59 -6.33 -23.76
CA ASP A 161 20.68 -7.26 -24.43
C ASP A 161 19.80 -6.57 -25.49
N ASN A 162 19.17 -7.38 -26.35
CA ASN A 162 18.36 -6.87 -27.45
C ASN A 162 17.07 -6.18 -27.00
N PHE A 163 16.54 -6.54 -25.83
CA PHE A 163 15.34 -5.94 -25.29
C PHE A 163 15.64 -4.52 -24.80
N ASN A 164 16.68 -4.35 -24.00
CA ASN A 164 17.13 -3.05 -23.52
C ASN A 164 17.64 -2.14 -24.67
N ARG A 165 18.31 -2.69 -25.69
CA ARG A 165 18.65 -1.88 -26.90
C ARG A 165 17.42 -1.31 -27.58
N LYS A 166 16.34 -2.11 -27.66
CA LYS A 166 15.06 -1.61 -28.21
C LYS A 166 14.46 -0.52 -27.36
N PHE A 167 14.54 -0.62 -26.05
CA PHE A 167 14.08 0.44 -25.13
C PHE A 167 14.91 1.70 -25.27
N VAL A 168 16.20 1.62 -25.48
CA VAL A 168 17.07 2.79 -25.77
C VAL A 168 16.64 3.48 -27.07
N GLU A 169 16.42 2.72 -28.17
CA GLU A 169 15.90 3.28 -29.42
C GLU A 169 14.54 3.99 -29.23
N LEU A 170 13.64 3.38 -28.46
CA LEU A 170 12.32 3.96 -28.18
C LEU A 170 12.41 5.17 -27.24
N TYR A 171 13.35 5.19 -26.32
CA TYR A 171 13.64 6.35 -25.47
C TYR A 171 14.15 7.52 -26.32
N GLU A 172 15.06 7.28 -27.24
CA GLU A 172 15.53 8.32 -28.17
C GLU A 172 14.39 8.88 -29.03
N ALA A 173 13.56 7.99 -29.60
CA ALA A 173 12.38 8.41 -30.36
C ALA A 173 11.37 9.20 -29.51
N TYR A 174 11.19 8.82 -28.25
CA TYR A 174 10.33 9.54 -27.30
C TYR A 174 10.90 10.95 -26.98
N ASP A 175 12.19 11.06 -26.71
CA ASP A 175 12.84 12.36 -26.46
C ASP A 175 12.70 13.29 -27.67
N GLN A 176 12.90 12.79 -28.89
CA GLN A 176 12.73 13.54 -30.14
C GLN A 176 11.25 13.97 -30.32
N GLN A 177 10.29 13.10 -29.96
CA GLN A 177 8.88 13.45 -30.02
C GLN A 177 8.56 14.59 -29.04
N CYS A 178 8.97 14.47 -27.76
CA CYS A 178 8.75 15.51 -26.75
C CYS A 178 9.37 16.84 -27.15
N GLN A 179 10.56 16.83 -27.74
CA GLN A 179 11.21 18.04 -28.26
C GLN A 179 10.40 18.71 -29.39
N ARG A 180 9.87 17.91 -30.32
CA ARG A 180 9.02 18.43 -31.41
C ARG A 180 7.68 18.97 -30.90
N GLU A 181 7.08 18.31 -29.95
CA GLU A 181 5.79 18.70 -29.37
C GLU A 181 5.94 19.83 -28.34
N GLY A 182 7.15 20.17 -27.92
CA GLY A 182 7.41 21.23 -26.94
C GLY A 182 6.89 20.81 -25.53
N VAL A 183 7.03 19.53 -25.17
CA VAL A 183 6.57 18.98 -23.89
C VAL A 183 7.74 18.38 -23.10
N VAL A 184 7.61 18.35 -21.78
CA VAL A 184 8.58 17.74 -20.85
C VAL A 184 7.85 16.88 -19.84
N ASP A 185 8.41 15.73 -19.48
CA ASP A 185 7.93 14.92 -18.35
C ASP A 185 8.58 15.36 -17.02
N PHE A 186 8.11 14.85 -15.90
CA PHE A 186 8.63 15.23 -14.58
C PHE A 186 10.14 14.98 -14.43
N PRO A 187 10.68 13.79 -14.75
CA PRO A 187 12.14 13.58 -14.69
C PRO A 187 12.93 14.51 -15.60
N GLU A 188 12.38 14.89 -16.76
CA GLU A 188 13.01 15.79 -17.71
C GLU A 188 13.23 17.18 -17.13
N LEU A 189 12.31 17.68 -16.30
CA LEU A 189 12.48 18.99 -15.65
C LEU A 189 13.81 19.07 -14.89
N LEU A 190 14.13 18.05 -14.13
CA LEU A 190 15.35 18.03 -13.34
C LEU A 190 16.59 17.75 -14.22
N LEU A 191 16.52 16.76 -15.11
CA LEU A 191 17.63 16.40 -15.99
C LEU A 191 18.03 17.56 -16.89
N ARG A 192 17.07 18.20 -17.55
CA ARG A 192 17.33 19.34 -18.44
C ARG A 192 17.85 20.56 -17.70
N CYS A 193 17.35 20.79 -16.49
CA CYS A 193 17.84 21.86 -15.63
C CYS A 193 19.29 21.62 -15.18
N PHE A 194 19.63 20.37 -14.85
CA PHE A 194 20.99 19.95 -14.55
C PHE A 194 21.92 20.18 -15.75
N GLU A 195 21.52 19.70 -16.93
CA GLU A 195 22.30 19.87 -18.18
C GLU A 195 22.48 21.35 -18.54
N LEU A 196 21.43 22.14 -18.40
CA LEU A 196 21.49 23.60 -18.62
C LEU A 196 22.59 24.25 -17.79
N LEU A 197 22.69 23.91 -16.51
CA LEU A 197 23.73 24.44 -15.63
C LEU A 197 25.11 23.80 -15.90
N ALA A 198 25.16 22.53 -16.24
CA ALA A 198 26.41 21.82 -16.51
C ALA A 198 27.10 22.34 -17.78
N HIS A 199 26.31 22.61 -18.83
CA HIS A 199 26.83 22.99 -20.14
C HIS A 199 26.87 24.50 -20.40
N ASN A 200 26.31 25.34 -19.47
CA ASN A 200 26.34 26.82 -19.60
C ASN A 200 27.07 27.43 -18.39
N PRO A 201 28.42 27.56 -18.45
CA PRO A 201 29.20 28.12 -17.35
C PRO A 201 28.79 29.54 -16.93
N PRO A 202 28.49 30.48 -17.86
CA PRO A 202 28.02 31.82 -17.48
C PRO A 202 26.72 31.79 -16.66
N LEU A 203 25.75 30.98 -17.09
CA LEU A 203 24.49 30.83 -16.37
C LEU A 203 24.69 30.18 -14.99
N ARG A 204 25.51 29.15 -14.92
CA ARG A 204 25.89 28.53 -13.66
C ARG A 204 26.53 29.53 -12.70
N ALA A 205 27.49 30.33 -13.19
CA ALA A 205 28.14 31.36 -12.37
C ALA A 205 27.14 32.43 -11.88
N HIS A 206 26.15 32.80 -12.72
CA HIS A 206 25.07 33.71 -12.31
C HIS A 206 24.28 33.17 -11.13
N TYR A 207 23.84 31.89 -11.15
CA TYR A 207 23.09 31.30 -10.05
C TYR A 207 23.94 31.03 -8.82
N GLN A 208 25.22 30.68 -8.97
CA GLN A 208 26.17 30.57 -7.88
C GLN A 208 26.41 31.94 -7.20
N ALA A 209 26.49 33.01 -7.96
CA ALA A 209 26.59 34.38 -7.42
C ALA A 209 25.32 34.81 -6.70
N ARG A 210 24.16 34.35 -7.19
CA ARG A 210 22.85 34.69 -6.60
C ARG A 210 22.58 33.91 -5.30
N PHE A 211 22.67 32.58 -5.33
CA PHE A 211 22.27 31.73 -4.20
C PHE A 211 23.43 31.52 -3.20
N LYS A 212 23.63 32.50 -2.35
CA LYS A 212 24.66 32.43 -1.30
C LYS A 212 24.35 31.45 -0.19
N HIS A 213 23.05 31.19 0.06
CA HIS A 213 22.54 30.30 1.08
C HIS A 213 21.59 29.29 0.45
N ILE A 214 21.99 28.03 0.43
CA ILE A 214 21.19 26.91 -0.08
C ILE A 214 20.77 26.08 1.12
N LEU A 215 19.45 26.00 1.38
CA LEU A 215 18.90 25.23 2.49
C LEU A 215 18.08 24.07 1.92
N VAL A 216 18.29 22.88 2.43
CA VAL A 216 17.61 21.67 1.93
C VAL A 216 16.96 20.95 3.09
N ASP A 217 15.64 20.76 3.02
CA ASP A 217 14.86 19.94 3.95
C ASP A 217 14.78 18.50 3.45
N GLU A 218 14.62 17.54 4.35
CA GLU A 218 14.51 16.09 4.06
C GLU A 218 15.63 15.58 3.14
N PHE A 219 16.87 16.00 3.38
CA PHE A 219 18.01 15.73 2.50
C PHE A 219 18.25 14.24 2.24
N GLN A 220 17.88 13.34 3.17
CA GLN A 220 17.97 11.89 3.04
C GLN A 220 17.11 11.31 1.90
N ASP A 221 16.11 12.06 1.44
CA ASP A 221 15.22 11.60 0.36
C ASP A 221 15.69 12.03 -1.04
N THR A 222 16.84 12.72 -1.13
CA THR A 222 17.39 13.16 -2.42
C THR A 222 17.90 11.99 -3.26
N ASN A 223 17.60 12.01 -4.56
CA ASN A 223 18.24 11.11 -5.53
C ASN A 223 19.60 11.67 -6.01
N LYS A 224 20.35 10.87 -6.76
CA LYS A 224 21.68 11.27 -7.26
C LYS A 224 21.66 12.53 -8.12
N LEU A 225 20.65 12.67 -8.99
CA LEU A 225 20.54 13.81 -9.89
C LEU A 225 20.18 15.10 -9.14
N GLN A 226 19.30 15.01 -8.13
CA GLN A 226 18.98 16.13 -7.25
C GLN A 226 20.20 16.61 -6.47
N TYR A 227 20.96 15.68 -5.94
CA TYR A 227 22.22 16.01 -5.25
C TYR A 227 23.25 16.63 -6.23
N ALA A 228 23.40 16.10 -7.42
CA ALA A 228 24.28 16.66 -8.45
C ALA A 228 23.87 18.09 -8.86
N TRP A 229 22.56 18.36 -8.97
CA TRP A 229 22.03 19.69 -9.23
C TRP A 229 22.38 20.67 -8.10
N LEU A 230 22.23 20.29 -6.85
CA LEU A 230 22.63 21.09 -5.68
C LEU A 230 24.13 21.41 -5.71
N LYS A 231 24.99 20.43 -6.05
CA LYS A 231 26.43 20.64 -6.19
C LYS A 231 26.79 21.68 -7.25
N LEU A 232 26.11 21.65 -8.40
CA LEU A 232 26.32 22.68 -9.44
C LEU A 232 25.97 24.08 -8.94
N LEU A 233 24.90 24.22 -8.15
CA LEU A 233 24.48 25.51 -7.62
C LEU A 233 25.37 26.02 -6.50
N ALA A 234 25.86 25.13 -5.64
CA ALA A 234 26.76 25.51 -4.57
C ALA A 234 28.16 25.91 -5.09
N GLY A 235 28.68 25.20 -6.07
CA GLY A 235 30.04 25.40 -6.56
C GLY A 235 31.06 25.19 -5.43
N GLN A 236 32.10 26.05 -5.41
CA GLN A 236 33.19 26.00 -4.40
C GLN A 236 33.01 27.01 -3.27
N THR A 237 32.07 27.94 -3.35
CA THR A 237 32.01 29.11 -2.49
C THR A 237 30.72 29.26 -1.68
N ASN A 238 29.65 28.61 -2.10
CA ASN A 238 28.36 28.74 -1.44
C ASN A 238 28.13 27.59 -0.47
N SER A 239 27.44 27.87 0.62
CA SER A 239 27.16 26.88 1.65
C SER A 239 25.84 26.16 1.39
N ILE A 240 25.84 24.86 1.60
CA ILE A 240 24.62 24.06 1.72
C ILE A 240 24.36 23.79 3.21
N PHE A 241 23.17 24.18 3.64
CA PHE A 241 22.65 23.84 4.96
C PHE A 241 21.65 22.71 4.78
N ALA A 242 22.11 21.47 4.95
CA ALA A 242 21.30 20.28 4.78
C ALA A 242 20.67 19.84 6.09
N VAL A 243 19.36 19.66 6.10
CA VAL A 243 18.60 19.12 7.23
C VAL A 243 18.00 17.79 6.82
N GLY A 244 18.22 16.75 7.62
CA GLY A 244 17.72 15.43 7.28
C GLY A 244 17.73 14.45 8.43
N ASP A 245 17.13 13.30 8.20
CA ASP A 245 17.06 12.18 9.13
C ASP A 245 17.30 10.88 8.38
N ASP A 246 18.51 10.33 8.45
CA ASP A 246 18.88 9.06 7.80
C ASP A 246 17.98 7.90 8.23
N ASP A 247 17.46 7.93 9.47
CA ASP A 247 16.52 6.93 10.00
C ASP A 247 15.10 7.06 9.41
N GLN A 248 14.79 8.16 8.71
CA GLN A 248 13.53 8.38 7.99
C GLN A 248 13.65 8.26 6.46
N SER A 249 14.76 7.73 5.93
CA SER A 249 14.91 7.47 4.50
C SER A 249 14.13 6.22 4.10
N ILE A 250 12.95 6.43 3.51
CA ILE A 250 11.99 5.37 3.14
C ILE A 250 11.53 5.45 1.67
N TYR A 251 12.27 6.15 0.81
CA TYR A 251 11.93 6.35 -0.61
C TYR A 251 13.00 5.78 -1.56
N ALA A 252 13.75 4.75 -1.14
CA ALA A 252 14.73 4.10 -2.02
C ALA A 252 14.08 3.55 -3.30
N PHE A 253 12.84 3.04 -3.21
CA PHE A 253 12.05 2.59 -4.37
C PHE A 253 11.72 3.72 -5.38
N ARG A 254 11.91 5.00 -5.00
CA ARG A 254 11.82 6.20 -5.86
C ARG A 254 13.20 6.79 -6.19
N GLY A 255 14.27 6.03 -6.01
CA GLY A 255 15.62 6.46 -6.31
C GLY A 255 16.30 7.31 -5.23
N ALA A 256 15.68 7.52 -4.06
CA ALA A 256 16.34 8.18 -2.94
C ALA A 256 17.62 7.42 -2.54
N ASN A 257 18.67 8.17 -2.23
CA ASN A 257 19.95 7.60 -1.87
C ASN A 257 20.43 8.20 -0.53
N VAL A 258 20.26 7.46 0.54
CA VAL A 258 20.73 7.87 1.87
C VAL A 258 22.26 8.10 1.91
N GLY A 259 23.00 7.46 1.00
CA GLY A 259 24.44 7.68 0.80
C GLY A 259 24.80 9.13 0.50
N ASN A 260 23.90 9.91 -0.13
CA ASN A 260 24.11 11.33 -0.42
C ASN A 260 24.44 12.14 0.85
N MET A 261 23.97 11.73 2.04
CA MET A 261 24.31 12.43 3.30
C MET A 261 25.77 12.25 3.67
N ARG A 262 26.33 11.05 3.46
CA ARG A 262 27.76 10.77 3.69
C ARG A 262 28.63 11.39 2.60
N ASP A 263 28.18 11.30 1.35
CA ASP A 263 28.88 11.93 0.24
C ASP A 263 28.97 13.45 0.45
N PHE A 264 27.88 14.07 0.93
CA PHE A 264 27.85 15.49 1.27
C PHE A 264 28.84 15.84 2.39
N GLU A 265 28.90 15.04 3.45
CA GLU A 265 29.86 15.24 4.55
C GLU A 265 31.31 15.26 4.04
N HIS A 266 31.65 14.33 3.17
CA HIS A 266 33.02 14.20 2.64
C HIS A 266 33.32 15.25 1.54
N GLU A 267 32.43 15.39 0.55
CA GLU A 267 32.66 16.27 -0.61
C GLU A 267 32.69 17.75 -0.26
N PHE A 268 31.88 18.17 0.70
CA PHE A 268 31.84 19.57 1.17
C PHE A 268 32.70 19.80 2.40
N ASN A 269 33.45 18.82 2.89
CA ASN A 269 34.27 18.89 4.09
C ASN A 269 33.48 19.51 5.25
N VAL A 270 32.32 18.96 5.53
CA VAL A 270 31.35 19.49 6.52
C VAL A 270 31.99 19.47 7.90
N ARG A 271 32.22 20.67 8.47
CA ARG A 271 32.79 20.85 9.82
C ARG A 271 31.70 20.90 10.89
N HIS A 272 30.50 21.26 10.52
CA HIS A 272 29.38 21.49 11.42
C HIS A 272 28.33 20.38 11.21
N MET A 273 28.44 19.32 12.00
CA MET A 273 27.41 18.31 12.14
C MET A 273 26.72 18.48 13.47
N ILE A 274 25.47 18.92 13.47
CA ILE A 274 24.68 19.12 14.68
C ILE A 274 23.57 18.08 14.73
N LYS A 275 23.44 17.40 15.88
CA LYS A 275 22.38 16.41 16.12
C LYS A 275 21.26 17.04 16.92
N LEU A 276 20.05 17.04 16.38
CA LEU A 276 18.84 17.46 17.09
C LEU A 276 18.15 16.21 17.64
N GLU A 277 18.42 15.89 18.90
CA GLU A 277 17.95 14.67 19.57
C GLU A 277 16.76 14.93 20.51
N GLN A 278 16.54 16.18 20.93
CA GLN A 278 15.39 16.56 21.74
C GLN A 278 14.11 16.47 20.91
N ASN A 279 13.25 15.53 21.26
CA ASN A 279 11.95 15.33 20.64
C ASN A 279 10.88 16.10 21.43
N TYR A 280 10.02 16.80 20.70
CA TYR A 280 8.90 17.60 21.24
C TYR A 280 7.52 17.02 20.88
N ARG A 281 7.50 15.82 20.30
CA ARG A 281 6.29 15.18 19.81
C ARG A 281 5.81 14.07 20.73
N SER A 282 6.71 13.14 21.06
CA SER A 282 6.35 11.84 21.62
C SER A 282 6.80 11.67 23.05
N HIS A 283 6.09 10.85 23.81
CA HIS A 283 6.50 10.41 25.13
C HIS A 283 7.64 9.38 25.11
N GLY A 284 8.30 9.17 26.28
CA GLY A 284 9.51 8.38 26.41
C GLY A 284 9.41 6.93 25.93
N HIS A 285 8.39 6.17 26.33
CA HIS A 285 8.24 4.77 25.91
C HIS A 285 8.14 4.59 24.39
N ILE A 286 7.53 5.55 23.68
CA ILE A 286 7.47 5.56 22.22
C ILE A 286 8.87 5.78 21.63
N LEU A 287 9.63 6.69 22.20
CA LEU A 287 10.99 7.00 21.74
C LEU A 287 11.97 5.87 22.06
N ASP A 288 11.84 5.24 23.22
CA ASP A 288 12.66 4.08 23.60
C ASP A 288 12.45 2.93 22.60
N ALA A 289 11.19 2.68 22.25
CA ALA A 289 10.83 1.70 21.22
C ALA A 289 11.45 2.05 19.86
N ALA A 290 11.35 3.31 19.42
CA ALA A 290 11.92 3.77 18.17
C ALA A 290 13.45 3.69 18.14
N ASN A 291 14.13 4.13 19.22
CA ASN A 291 15.58 4.13 19.33
C ASN A 291 16.15 2.71 19.31
N GLN A 292 15.55 1.78 20.06
CA GLN A 292 16.04 0.41 20.13
C GLN A 292 15.81 -0.34 18.80
N LEU A 293 14.64 -0.15 18.18
CA LEU A 293 14.37 -0.72 16.86
C LEU A 293 15.43 -0.29 15.84
N ILE A 294 15.62 1.03 15.70
CA ILE A 294 16.49 1.57 14.65
C ILE A 294 17.97 1.33 14.91
N ALA A 295 18.37 1.06 16.15
CA ALA A 295 19.74 0.72 16.52
C ALA A 295 20.25 -0.56 15.84
N ASN A 296 19.34 -1.42 15.37
CA ASN A 296 19.68 -2.64 14.61
C ASN A 296 20.12 -2.37 13.16
N ASN A 297 20.01 -1.13 12.67
CA ASN A 297 20.55 -0.75 11.37
C ASN A 297 22.05 -0.43 11.48
N SER A 298 22.84 -0.99 10.58
CA SER A 298 24.31 -0.91 10.64
C SER A 298 24.89 0.41 10.12
N ARG A 299 24.19 1.06 9.17
CA ARG A 299 24.70 2.22 8.43
C ARG A 299 24.05 3.53 8.86
N ARG A 300 23.94 3.76 10.17
CA ARG A 300 23.38 5.00 10.73
C ARG A 300 24.44 6.06 10.95
N LEU A 301 24.06 7.34 10.85
CA LEU A 301 24.86 8.48 11.28
C LEU A 301 24.83 8.66 12.82
N GLY A 302 23.97 7.92 13.49
CA GLY A 302 23.94 7.74 14.95
C GLY A 302 23.37 8.96 15.69
N LYS A 303 22.10 8.88 16.06
CA LYS A 303 21.40 9.80 16.98
C LYS A 303 20.42 9.00 17.83
N ASN A 304 20.07 9.53 19.00
CA ASN A 304 19.08 8.95 19.90
C ASN A 304 18.08 10.03 20.30
N LEU A 305 16.79 9.73 20.12
CA LEU A 305 15.73 10.65 20.51
C LEU A 305 15.56 10.64 22.03
N ARG A 306 15.38 11.83 22.61
CA ARG A 306 15.08 12.03 24.03
C ARG A 306 13.95 13.04 24.20
N THR A 307 13.20 12.96 25.28
CA THR A 307 12.08 13.87 25.56
C THR A 307 12.02 14.24 27.04
N ASP A 308 11.52 15.42 27.31
CA ASP A 308 11.21 15.90 28.67
C ASP A 308 9.71 15.70 29.02
N ALA A 309 8.91 15.13 28.09
CA ALA A 309 7.47 14.90 28.28
C ALA A 309 7.14 13.71 29.22
N GLY A 310 8.19 13.08 29.83
CA GLY A 310 8.03 11.89 30.66
C GLY A 310 7.87 10.60 29.86
N HIS A 311 7.76 9.48 30.56
CA HIS A 311 7.69 8.15 29.92
C HIS A 311 6.40 7.92 29.14
N GLY A 312 5.27 8.49 29.62
CA GLY A 312 3.96 8.25 29.02
C GLY A 312 3.42 6.83 29.29
N GLU A 313 2.39 6.42 28.53
CA GLU A 313 1.88 5.06 28.59
C GLU A 313 2.82 4.07 27.90
N PRO A 314 2.93 2.81 28.42
CA PRO A 314 3.64 1.74 27.71
C PRO A 314 3.00 1.47 26.35
N VAL A 315 3.80 1.02 25.38
CA VAL A 315 3.34 0.60 24.06
C VAL A 315 2.45 -0.64 24.20
N ARG A 316 1.22 -0.56 23.75
CA ARG A 316 0.23 -1.64 23.88
C ARG A 316 0.37 -2.60 22.72
N VAL A 317 0.44 -3.91 23.04
CA VAL A 317 0.56 -4.98 22.06
C VAL A 317 -0.65 -5.90 22.15
N TYR A 318 -1.28 -6.15 21.01
CA TYR A 318 -2.42 -7.04 20.90
C TYR A 318 -2.19 -8.14 19.86
N GLU A 319 -2.32 -9.39 20.28
CA GLU A 319 -2.33 -10.55 19.43
C GLU A 319 -3.77 -11.03 19.23
N SER A 320 -4.19 -11.21 18.00
CA SER A 320 -5.51 -11.73 17.64
C SER A 320 -5.41 -13.09 16.97
N ALA A 321 -6.48 -13.88 17.02
CA ALA A 321 -6.53 -15.14 16.28
C ALA A 321 -6.74 -14.88 14.77
N THR A 322 -7.50 -13.82 14.40
CA THR A 322 -7.81 -13.48 13.01
C THR A 322 -7.69 -11.97 12.77
N ASP A 323 -7.53 -11.57 11.52
CA ASP A 323 -7.55 -10.17 11.08
C ASP A 323 -8.87 -9.45 11.37
N THR A 324 -9.99 -10.16 11.32
CA THR A 324 -11.31 -9.60 11.70
C THR A 324 -11.37 -9.28 13.20
N GLN A 325 -10.80 -10.14 14.05
CA GLN A 325 -10.71 -9.88 15.49
C GLN A 325 -9.75 -8.73 15.79
N GLU A 326 -8.63 -8.64 15.06
CA GLU A 326 -7.71 -7.51 15.14
C GLU A 326 -8.46 -6.20 14.86
N ALA A 327 -9.18 -6.12 13.74
CA ALA A 327 -9.96 -4.94 13.37
C ALA A 327 -11.05 -4.61 14.41
N GLY A 328 -11.74 -5.62 14.95
CA GLY A 328 -12.74 -5.46 16.00
C GLY A 328 -12.14 -4.84 17.26
N TRP A 329 -11.00 -5.35 17.72
CA TRP A 329 -10.30 -4.80 18.89
C TRP A 329 -9.85 -3.35 18.67
N ILE A 330 -9.29 -3.04 17.48
CA ILE A 330 -8.89 -1.66 17.13
C ILE A 330 -10.08 -0.71 17.25
N VAL A 331 -11.24 -1.11 16.72
CA VAL A 331 -12.45 -0.28 16.76
C VAL A 331 -12.94 -0.06 18.19
N GLU A 332 -12.88 -1.06 19.07
CA GLU A 332 -13.24 -0.89 20.48
C GLU A 332 -12.27 0.04 21.24
N GLU A 333 -10.96 -0.05 20.98
CA GLU A 333 -9.97 0.89 21.53
C GLU A 333 -10.22 2.33 21.00
N ILE A 334 -10.56 2.48 19.72
CA ILE A 334 -10.92 3.79 19.14
C ILE A 334 -12.15 4.38 19.82
N LYS A 335 -13.20 3.57 20.06
CA LYS A 335 -14.39 4.02 20.82
C LYS A 335 -14.02 4.50 22.23
N ALA A 336 -13.15 3.75 22.91
CA ALA A 336 -12.65 4.14 24.22
C ALA A 336 -11.87 5.47 24.18
N LEU A 337 -10.99 5.67 23.17
CA LEU A 337 -10.27 6.93 22.96
C LEU A 337 -11.24 8.10 22.71
N ILE A 338 -12.22 7.93 21.84
CA ILE A 338 -13.23 8.96 21.55
C ILE A 338 -14.04 9.29 22.81
N SER A 339 -14.41 8.28 23.60
CA SER A 339 -15.17 8.48 24.85
C SER A 339 -14.38 9.26 25.91
N THR A 340 -13.04 9.19 25.87
CA THR A 340 -12.14 9.95 26.75
C THR A 340 -11.79 11.34 26.20
N GLY A 341 -12.37 11.74 25.06
CA GLY A 341 -12.22 13.08 24.47
C GLY A 341 -11.17 13.22 23.38
N THR A 342 -10.54 12.12 22.93
CA THR A 342 -9.61 12.19 21.79
C THR A 342 -10.38 12.44 20.49
N SER A 343 -10.01 13.50 19.75
CA SER A 343 -10.61 13.80 18.45
C SER A 343 -10.32 12.66 17.45
N ARG A 344 -11.31 12.32 16.61
CA ARG A 344 -11.16 11.31 15.57
C ARG A 344 -10.03 11.64 14.60
N SER A 345 -9.79 12.90 14.30
CA SER A 345 -8.71 13.36 13.41
C SER A 345 -7.30 13.16 14.00
N GLU A 346 -7.21 12.97 15.32
CA GLU A 346 -5.95 12.69 16.05
C GLU A 346 -5.71 11.20 16.29
N ILE A 347 -6.51 10.32 15.66
CA ILE A 347 -6.37 8.87 15.72
C ILE A 347 -6.01 8.37 14.31
N ALA A 348 -4.90 7.63 14.20
CA ALA A 348 -4.46 7.04 12.93
C ALA A 348 -4.31 5.52 13.02
N ILE A 349 -4.69 4.84 11.93
CA ILE A 349 -4.44 3.43 11.71
C ILE A 349 -3.46 3.32 10.54
N LEU A 350 -2.27 2.79 10.82
CA LEU A 350 -1.18 2.64 9.88
C LEU A 350 -1.01 1.18 9.49
N TYR A 351 -0.92 0.93 8.20
CA TYR A 351 -0.68 -0.40 7.65
C TYR A 351 0.40 -0.37 6.57
N ARG A 352 1.01 -1.53 6.31
CA ARG A 352 2.09 -1.64 5.32
C ARG A 352 1.57 -1.64 3.88
N SER A 353 0.44 -2.28 3.65
CA SER A 353 -0.19 -2.42 2.33
C SER A 353 -1.65 -1.98 2.35
N ASN A 354 -2.10 -1.37 1.27
CA ASN A 354 -3.50 -0.98 1.10
C ASN A 354 -4.48 -2.17 1.12
N ALA A 355 -4.01 -3.39 0.83
CA ALA A 355 -4.85 -4.59 0.92
C ALA A 355 -5.41 -4.84 2.33
N GLN A 356 -4.71 -4.34 3.37
CA GLN A 356 -5.14 -4.48 4.77
C GLN A 356 -6.30 -3.55 5.17
N SER A 357 -6.55 -2.47 4.42
CA SER A 357 -7.51 -1.44 4.84
C SER A 357 -8.95 -1.95 4.87
N ARG A 358 -9.32 -2.89 3.99
CA ARG A 358 -10.71 -3.32 3.79
C ARG A 358 -11.38 -3.87 5.04
N THR A 359 -10.75 -4.80 5.76
CA THR A 359 -11.31 -5.38 6.99
C THR A 359 -11.50 -4.30 8.06
N ILE A 360 -10.55 -3.36 8.15
CA ILE A 360 -10.62 -2.23 9.08
C ILE A 360 -11.72 -1.25 8.67
N GLU A 361 -11.81 -0.90 7.38
CA GLU A 361 -12.85 -0.03 6.83
C GLU A 361 -14.25 -0.59 7.13
N HIS A 362 -14.46 -1.88 6.82
CA HIS A 362 -15.73 -2.57 7.08
C HIS A 362 -16.11 -2.54 8.56
N THR A 363 -15.16 -2.80 9.46
CA THR A 363 -15.43 -2.81 10.90
C THR A 363 -15.75 -1.40 11.42
N LEU A 364 -15.09 -0.34 10.90
CA LEU A 364 -15.39 1.05 11.23
C LEU A 364 -16.79 1.46 10.75
N VAL A 365 -17.19 1.02 9.53
CA VAL A 365 -18.54 1.25 8.99
C VAL A 365 -19.59 0.63 9.91
N ASN A 366 -19.44 -0.65 10.25
CA ASN A 366 -20.37 -1.37 11.11
C ASN A 366 -20.48 -0.73 12.51
N ALA A 367 -19.42 -0.10 12.98
CA ALA A 367 -19.38 0.62 14.24
C ALA A 367 -19.89 2.07 14.16
N GLY A 368 -20.25 2.57 12.97
CA GLY A 368 -20.69 3.96 12.76
C GLY A 368 -19.60 5.01 12.99
N ILE A 369 -18.31 4.63 12.83
CA ILE A 369 -17.18 5.55 13.02
C ILE A 369 -16.74 6.11 11.67
N ALA A 370 -16.81 7.44 11.54
CA ALA A 370 -16.33 8.15 10.36
C ALA A 370 -14.81 7.98 10.20
N TYR A 371 -14.35 7.63 9.01
CA TYR A 371 -12.93 7.47 8.68
C TYR A 371 -12.58 8.14 7.35
N LYS A 372 -11.28 8.38 7.15
CA LYS A 372 -10.72 8.92 5.91
C LYS A 372 -9.49 8.13 5.52
N VAL A 373 -9.45 7.65 4.27
CA VAL A 373 -8.27 6.97 3.73
C VAL A 373 -7.35 7.99 3.07
N TYR A 374 -6.11 8.08 3.56
CA TYR A 374 -5.08 8.98 3.03
C TYR A 374 -4.28 8.27 1.93
N GLY A 375 -4.14 8.95 0.80
CA GLY A 375 -3.31 8.43 -0.30
C GLY A 375 -3.92 7.26 -1.08
N GLY A 376 -5.18 6.94 -0.84
CA GLY A 376 -5.89 5.88 -1.54
C GLY A 376 -7.39 6.17 -1.70
N LEU A 377 -7.97 5.64 -2.75
CA LEU A 377 -9.42 5.50 -2.87
C LEU A 377 -9.90 4.47 -1.84
N ARG A 378 -11.14 4.61 -1.36
CA ARG A 378 -11.80 3.58 -0.55
C ARG A 378 -11.71 2.24 -1.27
N PHE A 379 -11.77 1.14 -0.54
CA PHE A 379 -11.64 -0.19 -1.14
C PHE A 379 -12.58 -0.37 -2.34
N PHE A 380 -13.88 -0.13 -2.17
CA PHE A 380 -14.86 -0.25 -3.26
C PHE A 380 -14.82 0.89 -4.30
N GLU A 381 -14.05 1.94 -4.08
CA GLU A 381 -13.82 3.03 -5.03
C GLU A 381 -12.56 2.86 -5.88
N ARG A 382 -11.68 1.90 -5.54
CA ARG A 382 -10.48 1.58 -6.29
C ARG A 382 -10.86 1.15 -7.71
N GLN A 383 -10.10 1.61 -8.69
CA GLN A 383 -10.46 1.44 -10.10
C GLN A 383 -10.63 -0.03 -10.50
N GLU A 384 -9.71 -0.89 -10.09
CA GLU A 384 -9.75 -2.32 -10.32
C GLU A 384 -10.97 -2.99 -9.68
N VAL A 385 -11.32 -2.57 -8.47
CA VAL A 385 -12.52 -3.05 -7.75
C VAL A 385 -13.78 -2.56 -8.44
N LYS A 386 -13.84 -1.29 -8.85
CA LYS A 386 -14.96 -0.74 -9.64
C LYS A 386 -15.16 -1.45 -10.97
N HIS A 387 -14.07 -1.87 -11.64
CA HIS A 387 -14.18 -2.67 -12.86
C HIS A 387 -14.77 -4.05 -12.57
N ALA A 388 -14.30 -4.74 -11.55
CA ALA A 388 -14.83 -6.03 -11.15
C ALA A 388 -16.32 -5.95 -10.74
N LEU A 389 -16.68 -4.94 -9.92
CA LEU A 389 -18.07 -4.69 -9.54
C LEU A 389 -18.96 -4.38 -10.75
N ALA A 390 -18.45 -3.65 -11.75
CA ALA A 390 -19.21 -3.38 -12.98
C ALA A 390 -19.50 -4.66 -13.78
N TYR A 391 -18.55 -5.61 -13.86
CA TYR A 391 -18.82 -6.93 -14.42
C TYR A 391 -19.87 -7.71 -13.63
N LEU A 392 -19.75 -7.71 -12.30
CA LEU A 392 -20.71 -8.37 -11.41
C LEU A 392 -22.13 -7.75 -11.55
N ARG A 393 -22.22 -6.43 -11.70
CA ARG A 393 -23.49 -5.72 -11.97
C ARG A 393 -24.12 -6.16 -13.30
N LEU A 394 -23.31 -6.34 -14.36
CA LEU A 394 -23.81 -6.84 -15.64
C LEU A 394 -24.25 -8.30 -15.58
N ILE A 395 -23.64 -9.11 -14.72
CA ILE A 395 -24.09 -10.48 -14.44
C ILE A 395 -25.41 -10.48 -13.72
N ASP A 396 -25.61 -9.60 -12.77
CA ASP A 396 -26.88 -9.44 -12.07
C ASP A 396 -27.95 -8.83 -13.00
N ASN A 397 -27.65 -7.65 -13.56
CA ASN A 397 -28.51 -6.91 -14.47
C ASN A 397 -27.79 -6.57 -15.80
N PRO A 398 -28.04 -7.28 -16.90
CA PRO A 398 -27.43 -7.02 -18.21
C PRO A 398 -27.77 -5.65 -18.81
N ASN A 399 -28.85 -5.03 -18.35
CA ASN A 399 -29.34 -3.74 -18.86
C ASN A 399 -28.76 -2.54 -18.09
N ASP A 400 -27.75 -2.74 -17.26
CA ASP A 400 -27.06 -1.66 -16.56
C ASP A 400 -26.08 -0.92 -17.51
N ASP A 401 -26.59 0.13 -18.14
CA ASP A 401 -25.84 0.92 -19.12
C ASP A 401 -24.61 1.61 -18.53
N THR A 402 -24.62 1.95 -17.24
CA THR A 402 -23.47 2.54 -16.54
C THR A 402 -22.35 1.53 -16.37
N ALA A 403 -22.67 0.35 -15.89
CA ALA A 403 -21.71 -0.74 -15.78
C ALA A 403 -21.21 -1.18 -17.17
N PHE A 404 -22.10 -1.25 -18.16
CA PHE A 404 -21.76 -1.57 -19.54
C PHE A 404 -20.73 -0.60 -20.12
N ALA A 405 -20.99 0.71 -20.07
CA ALA A 405 -20.09 1.73 -20.60
C ALA A 405 -18.71 1.69 -19.92
N ARG A 406 -18.65 1.33 -18.63
CA ARG A 406 -17.40 1.25 -17.87
C ARG A 406 -16.49 0.12 -18.35
N VAL A 407 -17.04 -1.06 -18.69
CA VAL A 407 -16.22 -2.26 -18.93
C VAL A 407 -16.31 -2.84 -20.34
N VAL A 408 -17.13 -2.30 -21.24
CA VAL A 408 -17.29 -2.80 -22.61
C VAL A 408 -15.96 -2.88 -23.37
N ASN A 409 -15.05 -1.96 -23.13
CA ASN A 409 -13.69 -1.95 -23.71
C ASN A 409 -12.59 -2.03 -22.64
N PHE A 410 -12.89 -2.57 -21.46
CA PHE A 410 -11.89 -2.75 -20.42
C PHE A 410 -11.97 -4.17 -19.83
N PRO A 411 -10.90 -4.99 -19.91
CA PRO A 411 -9.67 -4.79 -20.70
C PRO A 411 -9.94 -4.54 -22.20
N THR A 412 -8.94 -4.02 -22.91
CA THR A 412 -9.11 -3.57 -24.31
C THR A 412 -9.62 -4.69 -25.23
N ARG A 413 -10.74 -4.43 -25.95
CA ARG A 413 -11.40 -5.38 -26.87
C ARG A 413 -11.60 -4.83 -28.28
N GLY A 414 -10.87 -3.75 -28.61
CA GLY A 414 -11.02 -3.09 -29.92
C GLY A 414 -12.34 -2.34 -30.12
N ILE A 415 -13.06 -2.04 -29.02
CA ILE A 415 -14.30 -1.28 -29.01
C ILE A 415 -13.94 0.19 -28.72
N GLY A 416 -13.78 1.01 -29.75
CA GLY A 416 -13.42 2.42 -29.60
C GLY A 416 -14.60 3.32 -29.23
N ALA A 417 -14.30 4.58 -28.87
CA ALA A 417 -15.30 5.58 -28.51
C ALA A 417 -16.40 5.72 -29.55
N ARG A 418 -16.04 5.73 -30.84
CA ARG A 418 -17.00 5.82 -31.95
C ARG A 418 -18.00 4.64 -31.97
N SER A 419 -17.58 3.43 -31.62
CA SER A 419 -18.47 2.27 -31.53
C SER A 419 -19.46 2.40 -30.37
N ILE A 420 -18.99 2.97 -29.24
CA ILE A 420 -19.82 3.24 -28.07
C ILE A 420 -20.84 4.35 -28.37
N GLU A 421 -20.44 5.39 -29.10
CA GLU A 421 -21.34 6.45 -29.56
C GLU A 421 -22.44 5.91 -30.48
N GLN A 422 -22.09 5.10 -31.47
CA GLN A 422 -23.05 4.44 -32.37
C GLN A 422 -24.03 3.58 -31.59
N LEU A 423 -23.55 2.85 -30.58
CA LEU A 423 -24.39 2.02 -29.73
C LEU A 423 -25.35 2.87 -28.87
N ALA A 424 -24.86 3.97 -28.30
CA ALA A 424 -25.67 4.89 -27.50
C ALA A 424 -26.76 5.59 -28.36
N ASP A 425 -26.45 5.91 -29.60
CA ASP A 425 -27.40 6.49 -30.55
C ASP A 425 -28.50 5.46 -30.92
N ALA A 426 -28.09 4.21 -31.18
CA ALA A 426 -29.04 3.13 -31.42
C ALA A 426 -29.95 2.87 -30.19
N ALA A 427 -29.37 2.82 -28.99
CA ALA A 427 -30.13 2.67 -27.74
C ALA A 427 -31.18 3.75 -27.56
N ARG A 428 -30.83 5.00 -27.84
CA ARG A 428 -31.76 6.14 -27.82
C ARG A 428 -32.84 6.04 -28.88
N LEU A 429 -32.47 5.68 -30.10
CA LEU A 429 -33.40 5.56 -31.21
C LEU A 429 -34.48 4.49 -30.97
N TYR A 430 -34.08 3.37 -30.41
CA TYR A 430 -34.96 2.23 -30.17
C TYR A 430 -35.52 2.19 -28.74
N ASN A 431 -35.23 3.19 -27.93
CA ASN A 431 -35.65 3.32 -26.52
C ASN A 431 -35.39 2.04 -25.70
N CYS A 432 -34.18 1.52 -25.77
CA CYS A 432 -33.76 0.30 -25.09
C CYS A 432 -32.38 0.47 -24.47
N SER A 433 -31.93 -0.51 -23.65
CA SER A 433 -30.58 -0.47 -23.08
C SER A 433 -29.50 -0.63 -24.14
N MET A 434 -28.26 -0.23 -23.79
CA MET A 434 -27.09 -0.39 -24.68
C MET A 434 -26.87 -1.86 -25.05
N ALA A 435 -27.03 -2.78 -24.11
CA ALA A 435 -26.94 -4.22 -24.38
C ALA A 435 -28.00 -4.69 -25.37
N ALA A 436 -29.25 -4.26 -25.23
CA ALA A 436 -30.35 -4.59 -26.13
C ALA A 436 -30.21 -3.92 -27.51
N ALA A 437 -29.49 -2.81 -27.61
CA ALA A 437 -29.25 -2.08 -28.85
C ALA A 437 -28.14 -2.68 -29.73
N ILE A 438 -27.35 -3.63 -29.24
CA ILE A 438 -26.24 -4.25 -29.99
C ILE A 438 -26.64 -4.79 -31.35
N PRO A 439 -27.80 -5.50 -31.53
CA PRO A 439 -28.21 -6.02 -32.83
C PRO A 439 -28.45 -4.94 -33.90
N TYR A 440 -28.66 -3.70 -33.49
CA TYR A 440 -28.88 -2.58 -34.43
C TYR A 440 -27.57 -1.86 -34.86
N VAL A 441 -26.41 -2.27 -34.32
CA VAL A 441 -25.12 -1.75 -34.73
C VAL A 441 -24.49 -2.67 -35.77
N ALA A 442 -24.33 -2.16 -36.99
CA ALA A 442 -23.80 -2.94 -38.10
C ALA A 442 -22.26 -2.95 -38.17
N GLY A 443 -21.69 -3.90 -38.90
CA GLY A 443 -20.28 -3.98 -39.24
C GLY A 443 -19.37 -4.43 -38.12
N LYS A 444 -18.09 -4.09 -38.20
CA LYS A 444 -17.06 -4.54 -37.25
C LYS A 444 -17.37 -4.10 -35.80
N ALA A 445 -17.95 -2.94 -35.63
CA ALA A 445 -18.36 -2.43 -34.32
C ALA A 445 -19.42 -3.35 -33.70
N GLY A 446 -20.46 -3.71 -34.45
CA GLY A 446 -21.49 -4.62 -34.00
C GLY A 446 -20.96 -6.02 -33.64
N SER A 447 -20.02 -6.54 -34.43
CA SER A 447 -19.38 -7.84 -34.14
C SER A 447 -18.57 -7.82 -32.84
N SER A 448 -17.80 -6.77 -32.59
CA SER A 448 -17.02 -6.61 -31.34
C SER A 448 -17.94 -6.48 -30.13
N LEU A 449 -19.02 -5.69 -30.25
CA LEU A 449 -20.03 -5.51 -29.20
C LEU A 449 -20.77 -6.82 -28.91
N ALA A 450 -21.15 -7.59 -29.96
CA ALA A 450 -21.74 -8.92 -29.81
C ALA A 450 -20.80 -9.89 -29.09
N GLY A 451 -19.49 -9.85 -29.40
CA GLY A 451 -18.47 -10.61 -28.68
C GLY A 451 -18.44 -10.31 -27.18
N PHE A 452 -18.53 -9.03 -26.80
CA PHE A 452 -18.63 -8.63 -25.40
C PHE A 452 -19.95 -9.12 -24.76
N ALA A 453 -21.09 -8.96 -25.43
CA ALA A 453 -22.37 -9.46 -24.93
C ALA A 453 -22.35 -10.97 -24.70
N ASN A 454 -21.75 -11.74 -25.62
CA ASN A 454 -21.56 -13.19 -25.48
C ASN A 454 -20.67 -13.53 -24.26
N LEU A 455 -19.62 -12.75 -23.99
CA LEU A 455 -18.80 -12.93 -22.80
C LEU A 455 -19.61 -12.76 -21.52
N ILE A 456 -20.42 -11.68 -21.42
CA ILE A 456 -21.32 -11.49 -20.29
C ILE A 456 -22.35 -12.61 -20.18
N GLY A 457 -22.97 -13.04 -21.30
CA GLY A 457 -23.91 -14.14 -21.34
C GLY A 457 -23.30 -15.46 -20.85
N LYS A 458 -22.07 -15.78 -21.28
CA LYS A 458 -21.31 -16.93 -20.82
C LYS A 458 -21.06 -16.87 -19.32
N MET A 459 -20.53 -15.74 -18.81
CA MET A 459 -20.27 -15.57 -17.36
C MET A 459 -21.58 -15.73 -16.56
N ARG A 460 -22.70 -15.19 -17.05
CA ARG A 460 -24.02 -15.37 -16.42
C ARG A 460 -24.46 -16.82 -16.32
N ALA A 461 -24.25 -17.59 -17.39
CA ALA A 461 -24.64 -18.99 -17.43
C ALA A 461 -23.78 -19.85 -16.50
N GLU A 462 -22.46 -19.64 -16.53
CA GLU A 462 -21.52 -20.44 -15.76
C GLU A 462 -21.58 -20.18 -14.27
N THR A 463 -21.87 -18.92 -13.86
CA THR A 463 -21.99 -18.53 -12.44
C THR A 463 -23.34 -18.87 -11.81
N GLN A 464 -24.26 -19.54 -12.54
CA GLN A 464 -25.63 -19.75 -12.07
C GLN A 464 -25.72 -20.61 -10.80
N GLN A 465 -24.79 -21.55 -10.61
CA GLN A 465 -24.72 -22.46 -9.47
C GLN A 465 -23.53 -22.18 -8.54
N MET A 466 -22.70 -21.18 -8.86
CA MET A 466 -21.55 -20.81 -8.05
C MET A 466 -21.96 -20.00 -6.83
N SER A 467 -21.29 -20.21 -5.70
CA SER A 467 -21.39 -19.36 -4.53
C SER A 467 -20.89 -17.92 -4.84
N LEU A 468 -21.16 -16.97 -3.97
CA LEU A 468 -20.76 -15.58 -4.21
C LEU A 468 -19.25 -15.41 -4.35
N PRO A 469 -18.39 -15.97 -3.46
CA PRO A 469 -16.93 -15.87 -3.63
C PRO A 469 -16.44 -16.50 -4.94
N GLU A 470 -16.95 -17.70 -5.28
CA GLU A 470 -16.60 -18.38 -6.55
C GLU A 470 -17.03 -17.56 -7.77
N THR A 471 -18.21 -16.92 -7.70
CA THR A 471 -18.70 -16.02 -8.75
C THR A 471 -17.76 -14.83 -8.94
N VAL A 472 -17.33 -14.17 -7.85
CA VAL A 472 -16.40 -13.02 -7.92
C VAL A 472 -15.08 -13.47 -8.52
N GLU A 473 -14.48 -14.57 -8.03
CA GLU A 473 -13.21 -15.10 -8.53
C GLU A 473 -13.31 -15.48 -10.02
N TYR A 474 -14.35 -16.20 -10.41
CA TYR A 474 -14.59 -16.60 -11.79
C TYR A 474 -14.71 -15.38 -12.72
N VAL A 475 -15.46 -14.35 -12.31
CA VAL A 475 -15.67 -13.13 -13.09
C VAL A 475 -14.39 -12.34 -13.23
N VAL A 476 -13.62 -12.15 -12.17
CA VAL A 476 -12.32 -11.44 -12.19
C VAL A 476 -11.36 -12.10 -13.17
N ARG A 477 -11.29 -13.43 -13.18
CA ARG A 477 -10.43 -14.20 -14.08
C ARG A 477 -10.96 -14.17 -15.53
N THR A 478 -12.24 -14.50 -15.74
CA THR A 478 -12.81 -14.68 -17.08
C THR A 478 -13.01 -13.36 -17.82
N SER A 479 -13.17 -12.24 -17.10
CA SER A 479 -13.22 -10.89 -17.69
C SER A 479 -11.88 -10.44 -18.30
N GLY A 480 -10.78 -11.11 -17.98
CA GLY A 480 -9.42 -10.73 -18.37
C GLY A 480 -8.78 -9.66 -17.47
N LEU A 481 -9.42 -9.30 -16.35
CA LEU A 481 -8.86 -8.31 -15.41
C LEU A 481 -7.55 -8.81 -14.78
N THR A 482 -7.47 -10.10 -14.43
CA THR A 482 -6.26 -10.69 -13.87
C THR A 482 -5.08 -10.58 -14.82
N GLU A 483 -5.24 -11.01 -16.09
CA GLU A 483 -4.20 -10.93 -17.11
C GLU A 483 -3.80 -9.47 -17.40
N PHE A 484 -4.78 -8.59 -17.46
CA PHE A 484 -4.54 -7.17 -17.69
C PHE A 484 -3.65 -6.56 -16.60
N TYR A 485 -3.98 -6.78 -15.31
CA TYR A 485 -3.22 -6.22 -14.21
C TYR A 485 -1.90 -6.94 -13.95
N GLN A 486 -1.76 -8.24 -14.29
CA GLN A 486 -0.45 -8.92 -14.24
C GLN A 486 0.61 -8.26 -15.12
N ASN A 487 0.20 -7.63 -16.21
CA ASN A 487 1.07 -6.95 -17.14
C ASN A 487 1.29 -5.46 -16.80
N GLU A 488 0.70 -4.95 -15.70
CA GLU A 488 0.88 -3.59 -15.24
C GLU A 488 2.00 -3.47 -14.19
N ARG A 489 2.71 -2.34 -14.16
CA ARG A 489 3.82 -2.11 -13.21
C ARG A 489 3.38 -2.09 -11.73
N GLU A 490 2.23 -1.51 -11.44
CA GLU A 490 1.57 -1.51 -10.12
C GLU A 490 0.53 -2.62 -10.02
N GLY A 491 0.66 -3.63 -10.89
CA GLY A 491 -0.34 -4.67 -11.08
C GLY A 491 -0.46 -5.58 -9.87
N GLN A 492 0.62 -5.78 -9.13
CA GLN A 492 0.59 -6.64 -7.95
C GLN A 492 -0.39 -6.11 -6.88
N ASP A 493 -0.31 -4.82 -6.54
CA ASP A 493 -1.22 -4.19 -5.57
C ASP A 493 -2.69 -4.27 -6.04
N ARG A 494 -2.92 -4.14 -7.34
CA ARG A 494 -4.27 -4.24 -7.92
C ARG A 494 -4.80 -5.65 -7.94
N LEU A 495 -3.94 -6.63 -8.18
CA LEU A 495 -4.30 -8.05 -8.06
C LEU A 495 -4.64 -8.43 -6.63
N GLU A 496 -3.87 -7.92 -5.66
CA GLU A 496 -4.17 -8.08 -4.24
C GLU A 496 -5.54 -7.49 -3.89
N ASN A 497 -5.88 -6.30 -4.41
CA ASN A 497 -7.19 -5.69 -4.22
C ASN A 497 -8.33 -6.51 -4.86
N LEU A 498 -8.10 -7.10 -6.03
CA LEU A 498 -9.09 -7.99 -6.66
C LEU A 498 -9.27 -9.30 -5.87
N GLN A 499 -8.20 -9.84 -5.31
CA GLN A 499 -8.29 -11.00 -4.43
C GLN A 499 -8.99 -10.66 -3.12
N GLU A 500 -8.74 -9.46 -2.57
CA GLU A 500 -9.45 -8.97 -1.40
C GLU A 500 -10.94 -8.77 -1.66
N LEU A 501 -11.36 -8.49 -2.89
CA LEU A 501 -12.77 -8.47 -3.25
C LEU A 501 -13.43 -9.86 -3.14
N VAL A 502 -12.69 -10.94 -3.43
CA VAL A 502 -13.17 -12.32 -3.20
C VAL A 502 -13.34 -12.59 -1.72
N ASN A 503 -12.36 -12.18 -0.90
CA ASN A 503 -12.44 -12.30 0.56
C ASN A 503 -13.62 -11.50 1.13
N ALA A 504 -13.87 -10.30 0.57
CA ALA A 504 -15.02 -9.46 0.91
C ALA A 504 -16.34 -10.17 0.68
N ALA A 505 -16.44 -10.86 -0.46
CA ALA A 505 -17.64 -11.63 -0.78
C ALA A 505 -17.83 -12.83 0.18
N ALA A 506 -16.75 -13.51 0.57
CA ALA A 506 -16.82 -14.61 1.53
C ALA A 506 -17.23 -14.12 2.95
N ALA A 507 -16.65 -13.01 3.40
CA ALA A 507 -17.02 -12.39 4.67
C ALA A 507 -18.49 -11.97 4.68
N PHE A 508 -18.98 -11.30 3.62
CA PHE A 508 -20.37 -10.89 3.48
C PHE A 508 -21.35 -12.09 3.61
N VAL A 509 -21.07 -13.20 2.92
CA VAL A 509 -21.90 -14.42 3.02
C VAL A 509 -21.97 -14.94 4.45
N SER A 510 -20.83 -14.93 5.16
CA SER A 510 -20.74 -15.40 6.54
C SER A 510 -21.48 -14.47 7.52
N GLU A 511 -21.34 -13.16 7.36
CA GLU A 511 -21.92 -12.14 8.24
C GLU A 511 -23.44 -12.01 8.09
N GLU A 512 -23.93 -12.06 6.85
CA GLU A 512 -25.37 -11.96 6.56
C GLU A 512 -26.12 -13.31 6.72
N GLY A 513 -25.39 -14.36 7.08
CA GLY A 513 -25.99 -15.67 7.37
C GLY A 513 -26.44 -16.44 6.12
N TYR A 514 -25.97 -16.08 4.93
CA TYR A 514 -26.12 -16.92 3.75
C TYR A 514 -25.27 -18.17 3.94
N GLY A 515 -25.77 -19.36 3.50
CA GLY A 515 -24.94 -20.57 3.49
C GLY A 515 -23.76 -20.42 2.54
N MET A 516 -22.56 -20.90 2.91
CA MET A 516 -21.35 -20.78 2.07
C MET A 516 -21.52 -21.36 0.66
N ASP A 517 -22.36 -22.39 0.51
CA ASP A 517 -22.66 -23.05 -0.77
C ASP A 517 -23.93 -22.48 -1.46
N THR A 518 -24.51 -21.40 -0.92
CA THR A 518 -25.68 -20.78 -1.52
C THR A 518 -25.30 -20.14 -2.86
N PRO A 519 -25.97 -20.52 -3.99
CA PRO A 519 -25.67 -19.90 -5.28
C PRO A 519 -25.88 -18.38 -5.24
N ALA A 520 -24.93 -17.63 -5.78
CA ALA A 520 -24.89 -16.17 -5.72
C ALA A 520 -26.16 -15.48 -6.24
N ARG A 521 -26.89 -16.14 -7.14
CA ARG A 521 -28.07 -15.60 -7.81
C ARG A 521 -29.36 -16.33 -7.47
N SER A 522 -29.37 -17.14 -6.42
CA SER A 522 -30.58 -17.80 -5.91
C SER A 522 -31.10 -17.09 -4.66
N ILE A 523 -32.39 -17.05 -4.49
CA ILE A 523 -33.01 -16.59 -3.24
C ILE A 523 -32.89 -17.74 -2.25
N PRO A 524 -32.24 -17.57 -1.09
CA PRO A 524 -32.08 -18.65 -0.13
C PRO A 524 -33.43 -19.08 0.45
N LEU A 525 -33.68 -20.39 0.45
CA LEU A 525 -34.82 -20.96 1.18
C LEU A 525 -34.45 -21.08 2.64
N ARG A 526 -35.19 -20.43 3.53
CA ARG A 526 -34.98 -20.57 4.99
C ARG A 526 -35.19 -22.03 5.40
N PRO A 527 -34.31 -22.60 6.25
CA PRO A 527 -34.59 -23.90 6.90
C PRO A 527 -35.85 -23.75 7.78
N GLY A 528 -36.95 -24.34 7.36
CA GLY A 528 -38.22 -24.34 8.08
C GLY A 528 -39.42 -23.71 7.34
N ALA A 529 -39.23 -23.10 6.18
CA ALA A 529 -40.35 -22.72 5.32
C ALA A 529 -40.81 -23.96 4.52
N THR A 530 -41.79 -24.64 5.06
CA THR A 530 -42.47 -25.71 4.36
C THR A 530 -43.35 -25.13 3.26
N THR A 531 -43.09 -25.61 2.04
CA THR A 531 -44.00 -25.76 0.89
C THR A 531 -44.44 -24.51 0.10
N ALA A 532 -44.30 -24.67 -1.17
CA ALA A 532 -44.91 -23.88 -2.22
C ALA A 532 -46.39 -23.55 -1.92
N PRO A 533 -46.87 -22.37 -2.32
CA PRO A 533 -48.30 -22.12 -2.27
C PRO A 533 -48.99 -23.13 -3.16
N GLU A 534 -49.85 -23.97 -2.56
CA GLU A 534 -50.81 -24.76 -3.30
C GLU A 534 -51.56 -23.85 -4.27
N LEU A 535 -51.55 -24.19 -5.52
CA LEU A 535 -52.42 -23.59 -6.50
C LEU A 535 -53.87 -23.77 -6.00
N ALA A 536 -54.46 -22.67 -5.52
CA ALA A 536 -55.86 -22.63 -5.20
C ALA A 536 -56.64 -22.93 -6.51
N VAL A 537 -57.31 -24.04 -6.50
CA VAL A 537 -58.26 -24.42 -7.56
C VAL A 537 -59.33 -23.34 -7.57
N ALA A 538 -59.50 -22.67 -8.71
CA ALA A 538 -60.57 -21.72 -8.94
C ALA A 538 -61.91 -22.45 -8.81
N THR A 539 -62.70 -22.06 -7.82
CA THR A 539 -64.14 -22.39 -7.77
C THR A 539 -64.90 -21.25 -8.45
N ASP A 540 -65.66 -21.60 -9.50
CA ASP A 540 -66.59 -20.72 -10.20
C ASP A 540 -67.77 -20.34 -9.25
N ASP A 541 -67.60 -19.27 -8.45
CA ASP A 541 -68.71 -18.64 -7.74
C ASP A 541 -68.69 -17.13 -8.03
N PRO A 542 -69.74 -16.62 -8.76
CA PRO A 542 -69.75 -15.23 -9.23
C PRO A 542 -70.03 -14.16 -8.14
N ASN A 543 -70.04 -14.51 -6.84
CA ASN A 543 -70.34 -13.58 -5.75
C ASN A 543 -69.19 -13.37 -4.76
N THR A 544 -67.99 -13.76 -5.07
CA THR A 544 -66.86 -13.51 -4.19
C THR A 544 -66.29 -12.11 -4.47
N VAL A 545 -66.48 -11.19 -3.56
CA VAL A 545 -65.84 -9.86 -3.55
C VAL A 545 -64.32 -10.09 -3.36
N VAL A 546 -63.54 -9.80 -4.40
CA VAL A 546 -62.07 -9.78 -4.34
C VAL A 546 -61.69 -8.59 -3.42
N LEU A 547 -61.34 -8.87 -2.18
CA LEU A 547 -60.65 -7.93 -1.33
C LEU A 547 -59.19 -7.83 -1.86
N ASP A 548 -58.74 -6.59 -1.97
CA ASP A 548 -57.47 -6.12 -2.46
C ASP A 548 -56.33 -7.14 -2.35
N ALA A 549 -55.71 -7.44 -3.48
CA ALA A 549 -54.43 -8.13 -3.51
C ALA A 549 -53.40 -7.33 -2.65
N PRO A 550 -52.69 -7.99 -1.74
CA PRO A 550 -51.63 -7.30 -0.99
C PRO A 550 -50.64 -6.76 -1.99
N GLY A 551 -50.38 -5.44 -1.89
CA GLY A 551 -49.40 -4.75 -2.74
C GLY A 551 -48.12 -5.53 -2.81
N ILE A 552 -47.54 -5.59 -4.03
CA ILE A 552 -46.23 -6.14 -4.28
C ILE A 552 -45.27 -5.43 -3.33
N ALA A 553 -44.83 -6.12 -2.28
CA ALA A 553 -43.84 -5.58 -1.35
C ALA A 553 -42.58 -5.23 -2.17
N ASP A 554 -42.14 -3.98 -2.01
CA ASP A 554 -40.91 -3.52 -2.63
C ASP A 554 -39.74 -4.44 -2.20
N PRO A 555 -39.09 -5.15 -3.12
CA PRO A 555 -38.00 -6.08 -2.79
C PRO A 555 -36.86 -5.42 -2.01
N ALA A 556 -36.70 -4.09 -2.13
CA ALA A 556 -35.70 -3.31 -1.41
C ALA A 556 -36.00 -3.17 0.09
N GLN A 557 -37.23 -3.46 0.55
CA GLN A 557 -37.61 -3.31 1.95
C GLN A 557 -37.58 -4.62 2.76
N ASN A 558 -37.32 -5.76 2.10
CA ASN A 558 -37.23 -7.04 2.78
C ASN A 558 -35.91 -7.74 2.44
N PRO A 559 -34.91 -7.69 3.31
CA PRO A 559 -33.58 -8.27 3.07
C PRO A 559 -33.63 -9.79 2.84
N ASP A 560 -34.69 -10.45 3.28
CA ASP A 560 -34.89 -11.90 3.10
C ASP A 560 -35.25 -12.31 1.65
N THR A 561 -35.38 -11.36 0.72
CA THR A 561 -35.72 -11.63 -0.70
C THR A 561 -34.60 -11.33 -1.67
N MET A 562 -33.45 -10.90 -1.21
CA MET A 562 -32.32 -10.56 -2.07
C MET A 562 -31.41 -11.78 -2.32
N THR A 563 -30.90 -11.89 -3.53
CA THR A 563 -29.84 -12.87 -3.83
C THR A 563 -28.53 -12.44 -3.16
N PRO A 564 -27.61 -13.36 -2.80
CA PRO A 564 -26.32 -13.00 -2.22
C PRO A 564 -25.55 -11.97 -3.06
N LEU A 565 -25.60 -12.08 -4.40
CA LEU A 565 -24.95 -11.14 -5.31
C LEU A 565 -25.58 -9.74 -5.24
N ALA A 566 -26.89 -9.65 -5.33
CA ALA A 566 -27.58 -8.35 -5.24
C ALA A 566 -27.38 -7.69 -3.86
N GLY A 567 -27.39 -8.48 -2.79
CA GLY A 567 -27.08 -8.04 -1.43
C GLY A 567 -25.65 -7.48 -1.33
N PHE A 568 -24.67 -8.21 -1.84
CA PHE A 568 -23.28 -7.79 -1.86
C PHE A 568 -23.03 -6.50 -2.67
N LEU A 569 -23.65 -6.40 -3.86
CA LEU A 569 -23.57 -5.20 -4.70
C LEU A 569 -24.19 -3.97 -4.01
N SER A 570 -25.33 -4.17 -3.33
CA SER A 570 -25.95 -3.12 -2.53
C SER A 570 -25.09 -2.70 -1.35
N HIS A 571 -24.51 -3.66 -0.64
CA HIS A 571 -23.56 -3.42 0.46
C HIS A 571 -22.33 -2.63 -0.03
N ALA A 572 -21.70 -3.06 -1.11
CA ALA A 572 -20.55 -2.37 -1.71
C ALA A 572 -20.88 -0.92 -2.12
N SER A 573 -22.08 -0.69 -2.65
CA SER A 573 -22.54 0.64 -3.05
C SER A 573 -22.82 1.55 -1.83
N LEU A 574 -23.39 1.01 -0.77
CA LEU A 574 -23.66 1.74 0.48
C LEU A 574 -22.35 2.05 1.22
N GLU A 575 -21.44 1.09 1.29
CA GLU A 575 -20.10 1.30 1.86
C GLU A 575 -19.30 2.36 1.08
N ALA A 576 -19.49 2.44 -0.22
CA ALA A 576 -18.89 3.48 -1.06
C ALA A 576 -19.51 4.89 -0.79
N GLY A 577 -20.77 4.98 -0.37
CA GLY A 577 -21.53 6.24 -0.28
C GLY A 577 -21.45 6.97 1.07
N ASP A 578 -21.62 6.28 2.20
CA ASP A 578 -22.16 6.93 3.40
C ASP A 578 -21.19 7.29 4.54
N ASN A 579 -19.97 6.75 4.60
CA ASN A 579 -19.11 6.92 5.79
C ASN A 579 -17.78 7.61 5.57
N GLN A 580 -17.52 8.20 4.40
CA GLN A 580 -16.42 9.15 4.29
C GLN A 580 -16.82 10.47 4.93
N ALA A 581 -16.00 10.93 5.85
CA ALA A 581 -16.13 12.30 6.33
C ALA A 581 -16.16 13.26 5.14
N GLN A 582 -17.21 14.02 5.03
CA GLN A 582 -17.27 15.16 4.13
C GLN A 582 -16.10 16.10 4.45
N ALA A 583 -15.67 16.90 3.48
CA ALA A 583 -14.60 17.87 3.72
C ALA A 583 -14.96 18.73 4.95
N GLY A 584 -14.17 18.58 6.04
CA GLY A 584 -14.41 19.27 7.32
C GLY A 584 -14.97 18.40 8.46
N GLN A 585 -15.38 17.14 8.23
CA GLN A 585 -15.74 16.23 9.32
C GLN A 585 -14.53 15.61 10.01
N GLU A 586 -14.59 15.52 11.35
CA GLU A 586 -13.64 14.77 12.14
C GLU A 586 -13.75 13.27 11.86
N ALA A 587 -12.67 12.65 11.41
CA ALA A 587 -12.65 11.26 11.00
C ALA A 587 -11.34 10.58 11.42
N VAL A 588 -11.40 9.27 11.70
CA VAL A 588 -10.21 8.44 11.94
C VAL A 588 -9.38 8.35 10.65
N GLN A 589 -8.05 8.48 10.77
CA GLN A 589 -7.14 8.55 9.63
C GLN A 589 -6.57 7.15 9.30
N LEU A 590 -6.87 6.63 8.13
CA LEU A 590 -6.35 5.35 7.63
C LEU A 590 -5.33 5.62 6.54
N MET A 591 -4.12 5.03 6.64
CA MET A 591 -3.08 5.23 5.63
C MET A 591 -1.99 4.19 5.68
N THR A 592 -1.26 4.07 4.58
CA THR A 592 0.01 3.33 4.61
C THR A 592 1.05 4.08 5.43
N VAL A 593 2.01 3.36 6.00
CA VAL A 593 3.11 3.97 6.76
C VAL A 593 3.87 5.01 5.93
N HIS A 594 4.06 4.77 4.62
CA HIS A 594 4.70 5.75 3.73
C HIS A 594 3.94 7.07 3.64
N ALA A 595 2.61 7.01 3.58
CA ALA A 595 1.77 8.20 3.54
C ALA A 595 1.74 8.97 4.88
N ALA A 596 2.08 8.30 5.98
CA ALA A 596 2.13 8.90 7.31
C ALA A 596 3.40 9.76 7.54
N LYS A 597 4.41 9.70 6.66
CA LYS A 597 5.62 10.53 6.79
C LYS A 597 5.27 12.01 6.77
N GLY A 598 5.76 12.75 7.75
CA GLY A 598 5.44 14.18 7.94
C GLY A 598 4.18 14.48 8.75
N LEU A 599 3.33 13.46 9.02
CA LEU A 599 2.14 13.58 9.86
C LEU A 599 2.43 13.18 11.32
N GLU A 600 1.50 13.49 12.22
CA GLU A 600 1.57 13.12 13.64
C GLU A 600 0.18 13.05 14.26
N PHE A 601 -0.02 12.14 15.20
CA PHE A 601 -1.32 11.85 15.78
C PHE A 601 -1.20 11.56 17.27
N THR A 602 -2.23 11.87 18.05
CA THR A 602 -2.27 11.59 19.50
C THR A 602 -2.23 10.08 19.75
N ALA A 603 -2.98 9.29 18.97
CA ALA A 603 -2.98 7.84 19.06
C ALA A 603 -2.72 7.19 17.69
N VAL A 604 -1.80 6.22 17.66
CA VAL A 604 -1.43 5.50 16.43
C VAL A 604 -1.58 4.00 16.64
N PHE A 605 -2.28 3.36 15.73
CA PHE A 605 -2.37 1.90 15.61
C PHE A 605 -1.51 1.45 14.43
N ILE A 606 -0.55 0.55 14.66
CA ILE A 606 0.24 -0.10 13.61
C ILE A 606 -0.23 -1.54 13.53
N THR A 607 -0.82 -1.92 12.39
CA THR A 607 -1.54 -3.20 12.23
C THR A 607 -0.81 -4.16 11.30
N GLY A 608 -1.06 -5.46 11.46
CA GLY A 608 -0.48 -6.48 10.59
C GLY A 608 1.02 -6.62 10.73
N LEU A 609 1.54 -6.53 11.96
CA LEU A 609 2.96 -6.74 12.24
C LEU A 609 3.30 -8.24 12.19
N GLU A 610 3.42 -8.75 10.97
CA GLU A 610 3.59 -10.18 10.65
C GLU A 610 4.74 -10.37 9.66
N GLU A 611 5.53 -11.44 9.82
CA GLU A 611 6.59 -11.79 8.86
C GLU A 611 6.00 -11.99 7.46
N GLY A 612 6.65 -11.37 6.47
CA GLY A 612 6.20 -11.37 5.08
C GLY A 612 5.20 -10.26 4.72
N LEU A 613 4.58 -9.61 5.75
CA LEU A 613 3.69 -8.47 5.56
C LEU A 613 4.35 -7.17 6.04
N PHE A 614 4.83 -7.15 7.27
CA PHE A 614 5.64 -6.05 7.82
C PHE A 614 6.67 -6.61 8.82
N PRO A 615 7.93 -6.86 8.39
CA PRO A 615 8.58 -6.47 7.13
C PRO A 615 8.02 -7.22 5.92
N HIS A 616 8.00 -6.55 4.75
CA HIS A 616 7.50 -7.14 3.52
C HIS A 616 8.48 -8.20 2.97
N GLU A 617 7.96 -9.34 2.48
CA GLU A 617 8.75 -10.49 2.07
C GLU A 617 9.81 -10.13 1.00
N ASN A 618 9.42 -9.40 -0.03
CA ASN A 618 10.34 -9.02 -1.11
C ASN A 618 11.46 -8.11 -0.62
N SER A 619 11.13 -7.11 0.20
CA SER A 619 12.13 -6.20 0.78
C SER A 619 13.08 -6.93 1.72
N ALA A 620 12.60 -7.88 2.51
CA ALA A 620 13.43 -8.64 3.46
C ALA A 620 14.47 -9.55 2.76
N MET A 621 14.28 -9.88 1.47
CA MET A 621 15.22 -10.68 0.66
C MET A 621 16.35 -9.84 0.03
N GLU A 622 16.19 -8.53 -0.05
CA GLU A 622 17.22 -7.62 -0.57
C GLU A 622 18.26 -7.28 0.51
N ALA A 623 19.50 -7.04 0.10
CA ALA A 623 20.63 -6.84 1.03
C ALA A 623 20.41 -5.70 2.04
N ASP A 624 19.79 -4.58 1.60
CA ASP A 624 19.51 -3.41 2.42
C ASP A 624 18.00 -3.26 2.72
N GLY A 625 17.16 -4.17 2.20
CA GLY A 625 15.70 -4.04 2.25
C GLY A 625 15.13 -4.18 3.67
N LEU A 626 15.72 -5.05 4.51
CA LEU A 626 15.31 -5.14 5.91
C LEU A 626 15.62 -3.86 6.70
N GLU A 627 16.74 -3.19 6.41
CA GLU A 627 17.06 -1.91 7.02
C GLU A 627 16.07 -0.81 6.59
N GLU A 628 15.60 -0.85 5.35
CA GLU A 628 14.56 0.08 4.87
C GLU A 628 13.21 -0.20 5.53
N GLU A 629 12.79 -1.47 5.65
CA GLU A 629 11.56 -1.85 6.39
C GLU A 629 11.66 -1.44 7.88
N ARG A 630 12.85 -1.51 8.48
CA ARG A 630 13.07 -1.05 9.85
C ARG A 630 12.96 0.48 9.97
N ARG A 631 13.46 1.24 8.98
CA ARG A 631 13.23 2.69 8.90
C ARG A 631 11.75 3.01 8.74
N LEU A 632 11.04 2.20 7.95
CA LEU A 632 9.61 2.35 7.78
C LEU A 632 8.86 2.13 9.11
N MET A 633 9.22 1.09 9.88
CA MET A 633 8.66 0.86 11.20
C MET A 633 9.03 1.98 12.19
N TYR A 634 10.26 2.49 12.15
CA TYR A 634 10.68 3.68 12.92
C TYR A 634 9.82 4.90 12.58
N VAL A 635 9.56 5.14 11.29
CA VAL A 635 8.64 6.21 10.88
C VAL A 635 7.26 5.99 11.47
N ALA A 636 6.70 4.77 11.40
CA ALA A 636 5.38 4.46 11.95
C ALA A 636 5.29 4.75 13.45
N ILE A 637 6.24 4.27 14.23
CA ILE A 637 6.32 4.48 15.70
C ILE A 637 6.37 5.98 16.03
N THR A 638 7.23 6.72 15.33
CA THR A 638 7.45 8.16 15.60
C THR A 638 6.31 9.07 15.11
N ARG A 639 5.22 8.51 14.56
CA ARG A 639 3.99 9.29 14.28
C ARG A 639 3.14 9.49 15.53
N ALA A 640 3.30 8.64 16.55
CA ALA A 640 2.54 8.72 17.79
C ALA A 640 3.07 9.83 18.71
N LYS A 641 2.14 10.62 19.30
CA LYS A 641 2.42 11.60 20.35
C LYS A 641 2.34 10.95 21.73
N GLU A 642 1.18 10.38 22.07
CA GLU A 642 0.86 9.92 23.42
C GLU A 642 0.68 8.41 23.52
N ARG A 643 0.03 7.80 22.53
CA ARG A 643 -0.37 6.37 22.57
C ARG A 643 0.03 5.63 21.31
N LEU A 644 0.68 4.50 21.51
CA LEU A 644 1.07 3.60 20.44
C LEU A 644 0.50 2.20 20.70
N TYR A 645 -0.17 1.67 19.67
CA TYR A 645 -0.76 0.34 19.64
C TYR A 645 -0.13 -0.46 18.52
N LEU A 646 0.34 -1.66 18.83
CA LEU A 646 0.91 -2.61 17.87
C LEU A 646 0.03 -3.84 17.82
N SER A 647 -0.33 -4.32 16.64
CA SER A 647 -1.17 -5.51 16.53
C SER A 647 -0.76 -6.44 15.40
N PHE A 648 -1.07 -7.72 15.58
CA PHE A 648 -0.89 -8.76 14.58
C PHE A 648 -1.93 -9.87 14.74
N ALA A 649 -2.17 -10.64 13.67
CA ALA A 649 -3.10 -11.75 13.65
C ALA A 649 -2.37 -13.08 13.40
N GLN A 650 -2.72 -14.14 14.17
CA GLN A 650 -2.18 -15.49 13.96
C GLN A 650 -2.59 -16.07 12.61
N SER A 651 -3.76 -15.69 12.11
CA SER A 651 -4.22 -16.05 10.77
C SER A 651 -4.84 -14.84 10.09
N ARG A 652 -4.56 -14.71 8.81
CA ARG A 652 -5.08 -13.64 7.95
C ARG A 652 -5.47 -14.22 6.61
N MET A 653 -6.59 -13.78 6.08
CA MET A 653 -6.98 -14.15 4.73
C MET A 653 -6.26 -13.24 3.73
N LEU A 654 -5.27 -13.78 3.04
CA LEU A 654 -4.53 -13.10 1.98
C LEU A 654 -4.64 -13.91 0.69
N HIS A 655 -4.99 -13.26 -0.43
CA HIS A 655 -5.12 -13.87 -1.76
C HIS A 655 -6.07 -15.09 -1.81
N GLY A 656 -7.20 -15.02 -1.08
CA GLY A 656 -8.17 -16.13 -1.03
C GLY A 656 -7.72 -17.35 -0.23
N GLN A 657 -6.57 -17.27 0.43
CA GLN A 657 -6.03 -18.35 1.25
C GLN A 657 -5.83 -17.88 2.68
N THR A 658 -6.28 -18.66 3.63
CA THR A 658 -5.95 -18.45 5.04
C THR A 658 -4.47 -18.76 5.22
N ARG A 659 -3.67 -17.76 5.59
CA ARG A 659 -2.26 -17.91 5.96
C ARG A 659 -2.14 -17.88 7.46
N TYR A 660 -1.36 -18.79 8.01
CA TYR A 660 -0.93 -18.74 9.40
C TYR A 660 0.33 -17.88 9.45
N ASN A 661 0.26 -16.81 10.23
CA ASN A 661 1.30 -15.81 10.29
C ASN A 661 2.17 -16.00 11.53
N ILE A 662 3.44 -15.67 11.35
CA ILE A 662 4.40 -15.54 12.45
C ILE A 662 4.45 -14.05 12.79
N ARG A 663 4.48 -13.71 14.08
CA ARG A 663 4.66 -12.32 14.52
C ARG A 663 5.91 -11.72 13.90
N SER A 664 5.87 -10.44 13.58
CA SER A 664 7.00 -9.70 13.04
C SER A 664 8.22 -9.77 13.96
N ARG A 665 9.41 -9.95 13.38
CA ARG A 665 10.70 -9.86 14.08
C ARG A 665 10.90 -8.52 14.79
N PHE A 666 10.23 -7.47 14.36
CA PHE A 666 10.31 -6.16 14.99
C PHE A 666 9.91 -6.19 16.46
N PHE A 667 9.02 -7.10 16.89
CA PHE A 667 8.71 -7.25 18.32
C PHE A 667 9.90 -7.69 19.16
N ASP A 668 10.83 -8.45 18.59
CA ASP A 668 12.04 -8.91 19.29
C ASP A 668 13.12 -7.80 19.31
N GLU A 669 12.98 -6.80 18.44
CA GLU A 669 13.86 -5.64 18.35
C GLU A 669 13.39 -4.46 19.23
N LEU A 670 12.22 -4.57 19.88
CA LEU A 670 11.67 -3.55 20.78
C LEU A 670 12.04 -3.84 22.25
N PRO A 671 12.20 -2.80 23.09
CA PRO A 671 12.49 -2.98 24.54
C PRO A 671 11.28 -3.60 25.23
N GLN A 672 11.44 -4.80 25.76
CA GLN A 672 10.35 -5.58 26.32
C GLN A 672 9.71 -4.92 27.55
N GLU A 673 10.45 -4.14 28.30
CA GLU A 673 10.00 -3.38 29.46
C GLU A 673 9.05 -2.24 29.12
N THR A 674 9.08 -1.75 27.88
CA THR A 674 8.19 -0.68 27.40
C THR A 674 6.90 -1.25 26.79
N LEU A 675 6.80 -2.57 26.60
CA LEU A 675 5.67 -3.23 25.99
C LEU A 675 4.66 -3.72 27.02
N LYS A 676 3.40 -3.36 26.84
CA LYS A 676 2.27 -3.90 27.60
C LYS A 676 1.47 -4.86 26.72
N TRP A 677 1.70 -6.14 26.89
CA TRP A 677 0.91 -7.17 26.23
C TRP A 677 -0.50 -7.24 26.81
N LEU A 678 -1.51 -7.07 25.97
CA LEU A 678 -2.92 -7.12 26.35
C LEU A 678 -3.46 -8.55 26.24
N THR A 679 -2.87 -9.38 25.40
CA THR A 679 -3.08 -10.83 25.33
C THR A 679 -1.95 -11.53 26.08
N PRO A 680 -2.22 -12.58 26.90
CA PRO A 680 -1.18 -13.32 27.58
C PRO A 680 -0.17 -13.87 26.57
N LYS A 681 1.12 -13.62 26.78
CA LYS A 681 2.17 -14.28 26.00
C LYS A 681 2.01 -15.79 26.17
N VAL A 682 1.66 -16.51 25.13
CA VAL A 682 1.86 -17.95 25.09
C VAL A 682 3.35 -18.16 24.87
N GLU A 683 4.10 -18.35 25.94
CA GLU A 683 5.50 -18.75 25.86
C GLU A 683 5.56 -20.06 25.07
N ALA A 684 6.07 -20.02 23.85
CA ALA A 684 6.43 -21.19 23.07
C ALA A 684 7.64 -21.86 23.75
N GLY A 685 7.41 -22.53 24.88
CA GLY A 685 8.49 -23.08 25.66
C GLY A 685 8.07 -23.73 26.99
N ALA A 686 6.83 -23.61 27.41
CA ALA A 686 6.37 -24.31 28.60
C ALA A 686 6.21 -25.82 28.28
N ARG A 687 7.28 -26.59 28.55
CA ARG A 687 7.22 -28.05 28.74
C ARG A 687 6.03 -28.33 29.65
N TRP A 688 5.16 -29.18 29.21
CA TRP A 688 4.18 -29.86 30.06
C TRP A 688 4.91 -30.63 31.21
N GLY A 689 5.09 -29.95 32.30
CA GLY A 689 5.52 -30.49 33.56
C GLY A 689 4.48 -30.07 34.59
N GLY A 690 3.51 -30.96 34.83
CA GLY A 690 2.47 -30.74 35.83
C GLY A 690 3.06 -30.54 37.22
N ARG A 691 2.55 -29.51 37.90
CA ARG A 691 2.42 -29.51 39.35
C ARG A 691 1.17 -28.73 39.71
N SER A 692 0.20 -29.52 40.20
CA SER A 692 -0.98 -28.98 40.85
C SER A 692 -0.56 -28.40 42.21
N ASP A 693 -0.94 -27.16 42.47
CA ASP A 693 -1.30 -26.75 43.81
C ASP A 693 -2.50 -25.80 43.79
N ASN A 694 -3.39 -26.14 44.63
CA ASN A 694 -4.75 -25.76 44.88
C ASN A 694 -4.86 -24.35 45.47
N ALA A 695 -5.72 -23.48 44.94
CA ALA A 695 -6.54 -22.61 45.79
C ALA A 695 -7.74 -22.09 44.96
N GLY A 696 -8.92 -22.47 45.38
CA GLY A 696 -10.18 -22.28 44.71
C GLY A 696 -10.75 -20.88 44.79
N TYR A 697 -11.69 -20.60 43.88
CA TYR A 697 -13.04 -20.06 44.20
C TYR A 697 -13.95 -20.37 43.03
N GLY A 698 -15.07 -21.03 43.38
CA GLY A 698 -16.01 -21.67 42.51
C GLY A 698 -17.01 -20.81 41.79
N ARG A 699 -17.64 -21.41 40.80
CA ARG A 699 -19.09 -21.66 40.77
C ARG A 699 -19.45 -22.59 39.63
N ASP A 700 -20.15 -23.64 40.06
CA ASP A 700 -20.80 -24.65 39.25
C ASP A 700 -21.67 -24.14 38.10
N TRP A 701 -21.70 -24.91 37.00
CA TRP A 701 -22.91 -25.52 36.51
C TRP A 701 -22.66 -26.67 35.51
N PHE A 702 -23.41 -27.74 35.72
CA PHE A 702 -23.57 -29.01 35.00
C PHE A 702 -22.60 -30.14 35.32
N ALA A 703 -23.00 -30.84 36.37
CA ALA A 703 -22.62 -32.22 36.62
C ALA A 703 -23.44 -33.21 35.79
N ARG A 704 -22.81 -34.23 35.22
CA ARG A 704 -23.34 -35.59 35.15
C ARG A 704 -22.20 -36.61 35.22
N PRO A 705 -22.45 -37.81 35.81
CA PRO A 705 -21.42 -38.61 36.45
C PRO A 705 -20.98 -39.85 35.67
N GLY A 706 -19.77 -40.31 36.00
CA GLY A 706 -19.42 -41.72 36.03
C GLY A 706 -18.68 -42.28 34.83
N TYR A 707 -17.37 -42.43 34.94
CA TYR A 707 -16.70 -43.73 34.79
C TYR A 707 -15.30 -43.65 35.39
N THR A 708 -15.05 -44.61 36.29
CA THR A 708 -13.79 -44.84 37.02
C THR A 708 -12.87 -45.80 36.27
N GLY A 709 -11.55 -45.53 36.32
CA GLY A 709 -10.51 -46.55 36.17
C GLY A 709 -9.38 -46.19 35.25
N PRO A 710 -8.20 -46.80 35.44
CA PRO A 710 -7.18 -46.40 36.41
C PRO A 710 -5.90 -45.82 35.74
N ALA A 711 -5.01 -45.37 36.61
CA ALA A 711 -3.74 -44.69 36.33
C ALA A 711 -2.67 -45.51 35.61
N SER A 712 -1.72 -44.71 35.09
CA SER A 712 -0.30 -44.99 34.81
C SER A 712 0.05 -45.67 33.50
N SER A 713 0.82 -44.96 32.69
CA SER A 713 2.16 -45.39 32.30
C SER A 713 2.85 -44.37 31.36
N THR A 714 4.09 -44.11 31.65
CA THR A 714 5.14 -43.45 30.85
C THR A 714 5.10 -43.84 29.39
N PRO A 715 5.31 -42.91 28.45
CA PRO A 715 5.45 -43.26 27.04
C PRO A 715 6.81 -43.92 26.80
N ALA A 716 6.76 -45.17 26.44
CA ALA A 716 7.87 -45.92 25.87
C ALA A 716 8.14 -45.49 24.43
N PRO A 717 9.33 -45.70 23.86
CA PRO A 717 9.65 -45.35 22.48
C PRO A 717 8.73 -46.13 21.51
N LEU A 718 8.27 -45.47 20.48
CA LEU A 718 7.36 -46.01 19.46
C LEU A 718 7.90 -47.30 18.85
N PRO A 719 7.11 -48.38 18.83
CA PRO A 719 7.54 -49.67 18.31
C PRO A 719 7.67 -49.65 16.79
N ALA A 720 8.62 -50.45 16.27
CA ALA A 720 8.94 -50.62 14.86
C ALA A 720 7.72 -50.95 13.94
N PHE A 721 6.65 -51.48 14.52
CA PHE A 721 5.41 -51.80 13.80
C PHE A 721 4.64 -50.59 13.21
N ALA A 722 4.78 -49.38 13.78
CA ALA A 722 4.11 -48.18 13.24
C ALA A 722 4.77 -47.70 11.94
N ASN A 723 6.01 -48.03 11.72
CA ASN A 723 6.77 -47.68 10.52
C ASN A 723 6.44 -48.61 9.33
N GLU A 724 6.12 -49.87 9.62
CA GLU A 724 5.74 -50.85 8.57
C GLU A 724 4.30 -50.64 8.06
N GLN A 725 3.36 -50.25 8.92
CA GLN A 725 2.01 -49.93 8.49
C GLN A 725 1.96 -48.66 7.62
N ARG A 726 2.70 -47.62 7.99
CA ARG A 726 2.81 -46.39 7.19
C ARG A 726 3.56 -46.61 5.87
N ALA A 727 4.51 -47.52 5.83
CA ALA A 727 5.21 -47.93 4.63
C ALA A 727 4.29 -48.63 3.61
N ALA A 728 3.31 -49.41 4.11
CA ALA A 728 2.33 -50.07 3.26
C ALA A 728 1.32 -49.09 2.64
N GLU A 729 1.00 -47.98 3.31
CA GLU A 729 0.05 -46.97 2.86
C GLU A 729 0.68 -45.89 1.94
N THR A 730 1.95 -45.57 2.16
CA THR A 730 2.63 -44.47 1.47
C THR A 730 3.67 -44.92 0.45
N GLY A 731 4.09 -46.18 0.48
CA GLY A 731 5.18 -46.72 -0.35
C GLY A 731 6.60 -46.25 0.02
N PHE A 732 6.74 -45.49 1.11
CA PHE A 732 8.01 -44.94 1.58
C PHE A 732 8.21 -45.18 3.09
N ARG A 733 9.48 -45.23 3.54
CA ARG A 733 9.84 -45.44 4.95
C ARG A 733 10.63 -44.26 5.51
N ILE A 734 10.47 -43.99 6.80
CA ILE A 734 11.32 -43.01 7.48
C ILE A 734 12.75 -43.57 7.49
N GLY A 735 13.73 -42.74 7.15
CA GLY A 735 15.13 -43.11 6.97
C GLY A 735 15.50 -43.57 5.55
N GLN A 736 14.54 -43.72 4.64
CA GLN A 736 14.76 -44.13 3.26
C GLN A 736 15.41 -43.01 2.44
N GLN A 737 16.40 -43.36 1.61
CA GLN A 737 16.98 -42.44 0.65
C GLN A 737 16.07 -42.33 -0.57
N VAL A 738 15.85 -41.08 -1.01
CA VAL A 738 14.98 -40.75 -2.13
C VAL A 738 15.63 -39.71 -3.04
N PHE A 739 15.27 -39.74 -4.30
CA PHE A 739 15.67 -38.74 -5.29
C PHE A 739 14.45 -37.96 -5.79
N HIS A 740 14.59 -36.64 -5.83
CA HIS A 740 13.63 -35.71 -6.40
C HIS A 740 14.23 -34.95 -7.55
N THR A 741 13.55 -34.86 -8.70
CA THR A 741 14.08 -34.27 -9.93
C THR A 741 14.55 -32.82 -9.79
N LYS A 742 13.94 -32.04 -8.87
CA LYS A 742 14.28 -30.63 -8.63
C LYS A 742 15.26 -30.43 -7.46
N PHE A 743 15.22 -31.31 -6.42
CA PHE A 743 15.96 -31.12 -5.17
C PHE A 743 17.11 -32.11 -4.97
N GLY A 744 17.24 -33.10 -5.85
CA GLY A 744 18.28 -34.11 -5.80
C GLY A 744 18.04 -35.17 -4.73
N GLU A 745 19.14 -35.76 -4.22
CA GLU A 745 19.11 -36.80 -3.19
C GLU A 745 18.78 -36.25 -1.82
N GLY A 746 17.94 -36.98 -1.08
CA GLY A 746 17.55 -36.68 0.28
C GLY A 746 17.14 -37.90 1.06
N THR A 747 16.94 -37.74 2.37
CA THR A 747 16.50 -38.81 3.28
C THR A 747 15.16 -38.41 3.89
N ILE A 748 14.20 -39.33 3.93
CA ILE A 748 12.89 -39.11 4.55
C ILE A 748 13.06 -39.05 6.07
N THR A 749 12.68 -37.94 6.68
CA THR A 749 12.79 -37.71 8.14
C THR A 749 11.45 -37.90 8.87
N ALA A 750 10.32 -37.64 8.17
CA ALA A 750 9.00 -37.87 8.73
C ALA A 750 7.97 -38.15 7.60
N LEU A 751 6.89 -38.88 7.98
CA LEU A 751 5.75 -39.17 7.13
C LEU A 751 4.47 -38.77 7.87
N GLU A 752 3.57 -38.04 7.19
CA GLU A 752 2.32 -37.55 7.75
C GLU A 752 1.16 -37.79 6.77
N GLY A 753 -0.03 -38.14 7.29
CA GLY A 753 -1.20 -38.48 6.48
C GLY A 753 -1.14 -39.88 5.87
N GLY A 754 -2.21 -40.26 5.11
CA GLY A 754 -2.34 -41.50 4.38
C GLY A 754 -3.10 -41.30 3.07
N GLY A 755 -2.95 -42.22 2.10
CA GLY A 755 -3.61 -42.17 0.81
C GLY A 755 -3.20 -40.95 -0.04
N THR A 756 -4.17 -40.21 -0.57
CA THR A 756 -3.95 -39.03 -1.42
C THR A 756 -3.38 -37.83 -0.69
N ASP A 757 -3.54 -37.74 0.64
CA ASP A 757 -3.09 -36.65 1.48
C ASP A 757 -1.72 -36.90 2.15
N ALA A 758 -1.06 -38.01 1.81
CA ALA A 758 0.23 -38.37 2.37
C ALA A 758 1.33 -37.37 2.00
N LYS A 759 2.11 -36.93 3.02
CA LYS A 759 3.23 -36.03 2.89
C LYS A 759 4.49 -36.64 3.50
N ALA A 760 5.62 -36.41 2.87
CA ALA A 760 6.94 -36.79 3.37
C ALA A 760 7.79 -35.55 3.66
N GLN A 761 8.40 -35.51 4.83
CA GLN A 761 9.48 -34.57 5.10
C GLN A 761 10.80 -35.18 4.61
N VAL A 762 11.48 -34.51 3.70
CA VAL A 762 12.72 -34.99 3.11
C VAL A 762 13.83 -33.99 3.38
N LYS A 763 14.93 -34.48 3.95
CA LYS A 763 16.15 -33.70 4.15
C LYS A 763 17.08 -33.86 2.97
N PHE A 764 17.15 -32.86 2.10
CA PHE A 764 17.99 -32.84 0.90
C PHE A 764 19.40 -32.33 1.22
N LYS A 765 20.43 -32.92 0.61
CA LYS A 765 21.84 -32.58 0.85
C LYS A 765 22.18 -31.11 0.54
N ARG A 766 21.50 -30.48 -0.43
CA ARG A 766 21.78 -29.08 -0.90
C ARG A 766 20.66 -28.10 -0.60
N HIS A 767 19.45 -28.56 -0.23
CA HIS A 767 18.25 -27.74 -0.17
C HIS A 767 17.52 -27.79 1.18
N GLY A 768 18.15 -28.39 2.20
CA GLY A 768 17.58 -28.49 3.55
C GLY A 768 16.36 -29.40 3.63
N GLU A 769 15.57 -29.25 4.69
CA GLU A 769 14.37 -30.05 4.92
C GLU A 769 13.15 -29.43 4.22
N LYS A 770 12.36 -30.27 3.54
CA LYS A 770 11.15 -29.86 2.83
C LYS A 770 10.05 -30.88 2.98
N TRP A 771 8.82 -30.40 3.20
CA TRP A 771 7.61 -31.20 3.12
C TRP A 771 7.14 -31.34 1.68
N LEU A 772 6.92 -32.56 1.23
CA LEU A 772 6.48 -32.87 -0.12
C LEU A 772 5.21 -33.75 -0.06
N ALA A 773 4.15 -33.35 -0.78
CA ALA A 773 2.95 -34.15 -0.94
C ALA A 773 3.25 -35.32 -1.89
N LEU A 774 3.13 -36.54 -1.43
CA LEU A 774 3.53 -37.74 -2.17
C LEU A 774 2.72 -37.97 -3.45
N ALA A 775 1.48 -37.51 -3.50
CA ALA A 775 0.63 -37.61 -4.69
C ALA A 775 1.15 -36.79 -5.89
N VAL A 776 1.92 -35.71 -5.64
CA VAL A 776 2.40 -34.79 -6.69
C VAL A 776 3.91 -34.78 -6.79
N ALA A 777 4.64 -35.07 -5.70
CA ALA A 777 6.08 -35.13 -5.65
C ALA A 777 6.55 -36.44 -6.32
N LYS A 778 7.18 -36.32 -7.48
CA LYS A 778 7.79 -37.47 -8.17
C LYS A 778 9.05 -37.92 -7.44
N LEU A 779 8.88 -38.45 -6.19
CA LEU A 779 9.95 -39.06 -5.41
C LEU A 779 10.23 -40.46 -5.91
N GLN A 780 11.51 -40.78 -6.11
CA GLN A 780 11.98 -42.12 -6.47
C GLN A 780 12.83 -42.67 -5.30
N ALA A 781 12.57 -43.89 -4.90
CA ALA A 781 13.44 -44.56 -3.92
C ALA A 781 14.83 -44.78 -4.55
N VAL A 782 15.87 -44.42 -3.82
CA VAL A 782 17.25 -44.76 -4.19
C VAL A 782 17.61 -46.03 -3.38
N GLU A 783 17.91 -47.13 -4.07
CA GLU A 783 18.33 -48.39 -3.43
C GLU A 783 19.71 -48.27 -2.75
#